data_60cc3f21e8ac52d0f9c1ab77cbb509bc
#
_entry.id   60cc3f21e8ac52d0f9c1ab77cbb509bc
#
_cell.length_a   1.000
_cell.length_b   1.000
_cell.length_c   1.000
_cell.angle_alpha   90.00
_cell.angle_beta   90.00
_cell.angle_gamma   90.00
#
_symmetry.space_group_name_H-M   'P 1'
#
loop_
_entity.id
_entity.type
_entity.pdbx_description
1 polymer ?
#
loop_
_entity_poly.entity_id
_entity_poly.type
_entity_poly.pdbx_seq_one_letter_code
_entity_poly.pdbx_strand_id
1 'polypeptide(L)'
;MGDELRGENLVHLNVRFSTETELKKIQDFLYEKSGQGVSFTGLVEAMANEVTIVTAVHNIKSNKGSRTAGVDKIKMDKYLQMPKDELILLIQSSFRNYRPKPARREYIEKSNGKKRPLGIPTVLDRIIQECVRIIIEPICEARFYPQSYGFRPYRAQKHAIRGIINVINAGCKSPDQPVWAIEGDIKGCFDNINHRLLLQKLWRIGIHDKRVLKIISQMLKAGYMENDLFHATELGTPQGGILSPLLSNVYLNDFDWYVGRMYMEPHRQCKHKGNDTRRLKWAGVTPKYNYRYADDWVILTSTEKEALRLKRVLTKYFRNRMKLELSQEKTYVTDLRTNGIHFLGFVVKAERKRKTPDPATWTKHLVGKPLPDMERLGKKIKKLLEEVHRIELCQKVNVQAAQIQYVNSVIMGMAQYLQTSICSHAYHAIDRRVNNAALTVWKKLYPKRYNSMQVPLKVLCNLPDRHKGYDSKTFAVWVEGKWFGITYAFITHSHYEPKPFDQKMTPYTVEGRRRYVSYRAKHKPLPCDRPSVNSPNDIAMSAYAKGRMNFEYYMNREYAYSRDKGKCKCCGNAFSPVLQKHCHHVKNKLPLDRINKVPNLVWLCEPCHRMVHNSPIPPELDAKTVGKTMKYREKLKL
;
A
#
# COMPACT_ATOMS: atom_id res chain seq x y z
N MET A 1 22.91 -13.93 -33.88
CA MET A 1 23.04 -12.59 -33.32
C MET A 1 23.01 -12.66 -31.81
N GLY A 2 24.08 -12.99 -31.21
CA GLY A 2 24.25 -13.09 -29.76
C GLY A 2 25.72 -13.21 -29.46
N ASP A 3 26.47 -12.08 -29.36
CA ASP A 3 27.77 -12.08 -28.67
C ASP A 3 28.47 -10.70 -28.60
N GLU A 4 27.78 -9.58 -28.95
CA GLU A 4 28.43 -8.25 -28.96
C GLU A 4 27.94 -7.26 -27.88
N LEU A 5 27.49 -7.72 -26.70
CA LEU A 5 27.18 -6.83 -25.56
C LEU A 5 27.84 -7.34 -24.26
N ARG A 6 29.12 -7.71 -24.34
CA ARG A 6 29.94 -8.04 -23.17
C ARG A 6 31.03 -6.99 -23.02
N GLY A 7 30.82 -5.95 -22.20
CA GLY A 7 31.98 -5.16 -21.79
C GLY A 7 31.76 -3.89 -21.00
N GLU A 8 30.67 -3.12 -21.19
CA GLU A 8 30.70 -1.71 -20.74
C GLU A 8 29.62 -1.27 -19.73
N ASN A 9 28.71 -2.14 -19.29
CA ASN A 9 27.57 -1.70 -18.45
C ASN A 9 27.44 -2.46 -17.12
N LEU A 10 28.53 -2.83 -16.48
CA LEU A 10 28.55 -3.48 -15.17
C LEU A 10 29.17 -2.56 -14.10
N VAL A 11 28.42 -2.24 -13.06
CA VAL A 11 28.88 -1.45 -11.92
C VAL A 11 29.02 -2.37 -10.71
N HIS A 12 30.19 -2.37 -10.09
CA HIS A 12 30.39 -2.95 -8.77
C HIS A 12 30.06 -1.90 -7.70
N LEU A 13 29.03 -2.17 -6.89
CA LEU A 13 28.60 -1.26 -5.84
C LEU A 13 29.55 -1.37 -4.64
N ASN A 14 30.55 -0.49 -4.60
CA ASN A 14 31.45 -0.37 -3.44
C ASN A 14 31.13 0.94 -2.72
N VAL A 15 30.12 0.92 -1.84
CA VAL A 15 29.62 2.12 -1.17
C VAL A 15 29.60 1.94 0.34
N ARG A 16 30.08 2.94 1.04
CA ARG A 16 29.90 3.11 2.49
C ARG A 16 28.90 4.22 2.70
N PHE A 17 27.94 4.01 3.56
CA PHE A 17 26.96 5.01 3.96
C PHE A 17 26.57 4.80 5.42
N SER A 18 26.31 5.91 6.10
CA SER A 18 26.06 6.00 7.53
C SER A 18 24.72 6.65 7.87
N THR A 19 24.01 7.17 6.86
CA THR A 19 22.75 7.87 7.05
C THR A 19 21.66 7.40 6.10
N GLU A 20 20.40 7.54 6.51
CA GLU A 20 19.23 7.24 5.66
C GLU A 20 19.19 8.12 4.39
N THR A 21 19.72 9.34 4.49
CA THR A 21 19.82 10.24 3.33
C THR A 21 20.80 9.71 2.29
N GLU A 22 21.92 9.14 2.74
CA GLU A 22 22.90 8.50 1.84
C GLU A 22 22.33 7.22 1.23
N LEU A 23 21.61 6.41 2.00
CA LEU A 23 20.89 5.25 1.47
C LEU A 23 19.93 5.66 0.35
N LYS A 24 19.18 6.76 0.52
CA LYS A 24 18.31 7.31 -0.53
C LYS A 24 19.09 7.72 -1.79
N LYS A 25 20.27 8.34 -1.64
CA LYS A 25 21.12 8.67 -2.79
C LYS A 25 21.58 7.42 -3.55
N ILE A 26 21.89 6.34 -2.81
CA ILE A 26 22.25 5.05 -3.42
C ILE A 26 21.05 4.47 -4.19
N GLN A 27 19.86 4.51 -3.62
CA GLN A 27 18.65 4.07 -4.30
C GLN A 27 18.37 4.89 -5.58
N ASP A 28 18.57 6.21 -5.52
CA ASP A 28 18.45 7.10 -6.68
C ASP A 28 19.47 6.73 -7.78
N PHE A 29 20.72 6.49 -7.39
CA PHE A 29 21.78 6.03 -8.30
C PHE A 29 21.46 4.68 -8.96
N LEU A 30 21.02 3.69 -8.17
CA LEU A 30 20.65 2.38 -8.68
C LEU A 30 19.48 2.48 -9.68
N TYR A 31 18.48 3.30 -9.39
CA TYR A 31 17.34 3.54 -10.27
C TYR A 31 17.78 4.20 -11.59
N GLU A 32 18.55 5.27 -11.52
CA GLU A 32 19.02 6.01 -12.70
C GLU A 32 19.88 5.13 -13.60
N LYS A 33 20.91 4.49 -13.04
CA LYS A 33 21.82 3.62 -13.79
C LYS A 33 21.12 2.39 -14.36
N SER A 34 20.22 1.76 -13.61
CA SER A 34 19.39 0.69 -14.14
C SER A 34 18.57 1.16 -15.33
N GLY A 35 17.96 2.34 -15.29
CA GLY A 35 17.22 2.93 -16.41
C GLY A 35 18.09 3.13 -17.68
N GLN A 36 19.41 3.32 -17.51
CA GLN A 36 20.39 3.42 -18.59
C GLN A 36 20.89 2.07 -19.13
N GLY A 37 20.46 0.95 -18.58
CA GLY A 37 20.88 -0.37 -19.04
C GLY A 37 21.98 -1.02 -18.19
N VAL A 38 22.46 -0.36 -17.15
CA VAL A 38 23.54 -0.85 -16.29
C VAL A 38 23.08 -2.02 -15.43
N SER A 39 23.97 -2.99 -15.22
CA SER A 39 23.84 -4.12 -14.31
C SER A 39 24.73 -3.94 -13.08
N PHE A 40 24.42 -4.64 -11.98
CA PHE A 40 25.06 -4.39 -10.69
C PHE A 40 25.58 -5.67 -10.03
N THR A 41 26.75 -5.53 -9.39
CA THR A 41 27.34 -6.49 -8.43
C THR A 41 27.68 -5.75 -7.13
N GLY A 42 28.14 -6.43 -6.10
CA GLY A 42 28.46 -5.79 -4.80
C GLY A 42 27.22 -5.35 -4.01
N LEU A 43 26.05 -5.95 -4.30
CA LEU A 43 24.78 -5.52 -3.69
C LEU A 43 24.60 -6.06 -2.27
N VAL A 44 25.23 -7.20 -1.91
CA VAL A 44 25.10 -7.81 -0.59
C VAL A 44 25.67 -6.90 0.50
N GLU A 45 26.76 -6.21 0.24
CA GLU A 45 27.38 -5.26 1.16
C GLU A 45 26.43 -4.11 1.52
N ALA A 46 25.71 -3.59 0.53
CA ALA A 46 24.69 -2.56 0.75
C ALA A 46 23.46 -3.11 1.52
N MET A 47 23.07 -4.37 1.28
CA MET A 47 21.97 -5.03 2.00
C MET A 47 22.33 -5.28 3.47
N ALA A 48 23.57 -5.68 3.74
CA ALA A 48 24.09 -5.94 5.08
C ALA A 48 24.61 -4.69 5.82
N ASN A 49 24.50 -3.51 5.20
CA ASN A 49 24.87 -2.25 5.84
C ASN A 49 23.95 -1.95 7.02
N GLU A 50 24.52 -1.41 8.11
CA GLU A 50 23.79 -1.05 9.32
C GLU A 50 22.55 -0.19 9.05
N VAL A 51 22.68 0.84 8.21
CA VAL A 51 21.56 1.74 7.86
C VAL A 51 20.44 1.02 7.14
N THR A 52 20.77 0.10 6.24
CA THR A 52 19.77 -0.71 5.54
C THR A 52 19.04 -1.63 6.51
N ILE A 53 19.77 -2.27 7.44
CA ILE A 53 19.21 -3.17 8.46
C ILE A 53 18.25 -2.40 9.37
N VAL A 54 18.68 -1.26 9.92
CA VAL A 54 17.85 -0.44 10.81
C VAL A 54 16.61 0.09 10.07
N THR A 55 16.76 0.51 8.81
CA THR A 55 15.63 0.92 7.97
C THR A 55 14.67 -0.25 7.70
N ALA A 56 15.18 -1.45 7.47
CA ALA A 56 14.36 -2.65 7.27
C ALA A 56 13.53 -2.99 8.53
N VAL A 57 14.15 -2.99 9.69
CA VAL A 57 13.46 -3.19 10.98
C VAL A 57 12.37 -2.13 11.18
N HIS A 58 12.70 -0.86 10.90
CA HIS A 58 11.76 0.24 11.00
C HIS A 58 10.54 0.05 10.08
N ASN A 59 10.74 -0.38 8.84
CA ASN A 59 9.66 -0.62 7.88
C ASN A 59 8.75 -1.77 8.31
N ILE A 60 9.33 -2.88 8.77
CA ILE A 60 8.58 -4.09 9.13
C ILE A 60 7.76 -3.91 10.40
N LYS A 61 8.32 -3.28 11.43
CA LYS A 61 7.64 -3.18 12.74
C LYS A 61 6.30 -2.45 12.68
N SER A 62 6.09 -1.58 11.69
CA SER A 62 4.83 -0.85 11.48
C SER A 62 3.76 -1.68 10.78
N ASN A 63 4.12 -2.79 10.15
CA ASN A 63 3.19 -3.63 9.42
C ASN A 63 2.26 -4.40 10.37
N LYS A 64 0.98 -4.57 9.99
CA LYS A 64 0.00 -5.34 10.79
C LYS A 64 0.49 -6.74 11.15
N GLY A 65 1.23 -7.39 10.23
CA GLY A 65 1.81 -8.72 10.42
C GLY A 65 3.06 -8.77 11.32
N SER A 66 3.60 -7.64 11.77
CA SER A 66 4.83 -7.61 12.59
C SER A 66 4.71 -8.40 13.90
N ARG A 67 3.51 -8.45 14.47
CA ARG A 67 3.23 -9.19 15.73
C ARG A 67 2.99 -10.69 15.52
N THR A 68 2.91 -11.16 14.26
CA THR A 68 2.67 -12.56 13.94
C THR A 68 4.01 -13.29 13.82
N ALA A 69 4.23 -14.29 14.66
CA ALA A 69 5.44 -15.11 14.64
C ALA A 69 5.43 -16.12 13.48
N GLY A 70 6.61 -16.49 12.99
CA GLY A 70 6.81 -17.62 12.09
C GLY A 70 6.79 -18.97 12.83
N VAL A 71 7.43 -19.99 12.25
CA VAL A 71 7.58 -21.34 12.84
C VAL A 71 8.39 -21.34 14.15
N ASP A 72 9.28 -20.37 14.32
CA ASP A 72 10.13 -20.21 15.51
C ASP A 72 9.40 -19.57 16.70
N LYS A 73 8.14 -19.20 16.54
CA LYS A 73 7.31 -18.52 17.55
C LYS A 73 7.88 -17.19 18.05
N ILE A 74 8.93 -16.65 17.38
CA ILE A 74 9.59 -15.40 17.75
C ILE A 74 8.82 -14.21 17.14
N LYS A 75 8.50 -13.21 17.98
CA LYS A 75 7.83 -11.96 17.59
C LYS A 75 8.85 -10.83 17.40
N MET A 76 8.43 -9.74 16.74
CA MET A 76 9.26 -8.55 16.52
C MET A 76 9.78 -7.95 17.83
N ASP A 77 9.04 -8.06 18.94
CA ASP A 77 9.44 -7.49 20.22
C ASP A 77 10.79 -8.04 20.71
N LYS A 78 11.13 -9.33 20.43
CA LYS A 78 12.44 -9.89 20.78
C LYS A 78 13.58 -9.12 20.11
N TYR A 79 13.45 -8.81 18.83
CA TYR A 79 14.49 -8.09 18.06
C TYR A 79 14.56 -6.61 18.45
N LEU A 80 13.44 -6.01 18.86
CA LEU A 80 13.42 -4.63 19.34
C LEU A 80 14.00 -4.46 20.76
N GLN A 81 13.96 -5.52 21.59
CA GLN A 81 14.56 -5.54 22.92
C GLN A 81 16.07 -5.90 22.90
N MET A 82 16.54 -6.46 21.79
CA MET A 82 17.96 -6.81 21.60
C MET A 82 18.81 -5.55 21.46
N PRO A 83 20.05 -5.53 21.96
CA PRO A 83 21.00 -4.47 21.64
C PRO A 83 21.17 -4.31 20.13
N LYS A 84 21.23 -3.06 19.67
CA LYS A 84 21.29 -2.75 18.23
C LYS A 84 22.45 -3.46 17.54
N ASP A 85 23.64 -3.43 18.14
CA ASP A 85 24.85 -4.00 17.55
C ASP A 85 24.78 -5.52 17.44
N GLU A 86 24.19 -6.18 18.44
CA GLU A 86 23.94 -7.63 18.41
C GLU A 86 22.97 -8.00 17.29
N LEU A 87 21.89 -7.23 17.11
CA LEU A 87 20.94 -7.42 16.02
C LEU A 87 21.60 -7.24 14.65
N ILE A 88 22.44 -6.20 14.49
CA ILE A 88 23.16 -5.95 13.24
C ILE A 88 24.10 -7.12 12.94
N LEU A 89 24.92 -7.56 13.90
CA LEU A 89 25.82 -8.69 13.74
C LEU A 89 25.07 -9.99 13.38
N LEU A 90 23.92 -10.24 14.01
CA LEU A 90 23.06 -11.40 13.70
C LEU A 90 22.59 -11.36 12.23
N ILE A 91 22.16 -10.21 11.73
CA ILE A 91 21.69 -10.10 10.35
C ILE A 91 22.85 -10.17 9.36
N GLN A 92 23.98 -9.51 9.66
CA GLN A 92 25.19 -9.58 8.83
C GLN A 92 25.74 -11.01 8.73
N SER A 93 25.77 -11.75 9.83
CA SER A 93 26.17 -13.17 9.83
C SER A 93 25.20 -14.03 9.01
N SER A 94 23.90 -13.71 9.09
CA SER A 94 22.89 -14.38 8.26
C SER A 94 23.12 -14.14 6.77
N PHE A 95 23.52 -12.95 6.34
CA PHE A 95 23.85 -12.70 4.92
C PHE A 95 25.05 -13.50 4.42
N ARG A 96 26.03 -13.80 5.29
CA ARG A 96 27.20 -14.63 4.93
C ARG A 96 26.84 -16.09 4.67
N ASN A 97 25.91 -16.63 5.47
CA ASN A 97 25.45 -18.02 5.36
C ASN A 97 23.93 -18.10 5.57
N TYR A 98 23.19 -17.61 4.61
CA TYR A 98 21.74 -17.52 4.73
C TYR A 98 21.08 -18.90 4.64
N ARG A 99 20.35 -19.26 5.69
CA ARG A 99 19.56 -20.49 5.79
C ARG A 99 18.16 -20.13 6.31
N PRO A 100 17.21 -19.81 5.42
CA PRO A 100 15.87 -19.45 5.82
C PRO A 100 15.14 -20.61 6.48
N LYS A 101 14.31 -20.30 7.47
CA LYS A 101 13.39 -21.27 8.05
C LYS A 101 12.15 -21.43 7.16
N PRO A 102 11.47 -22.60 7.18
CA PRO A 102 10.21 -22.79 6.48
C PRO A 102 9.17 -21.74 6.89
N ALA A 103 8.31 -21.30 5.97
CA ALA A 103 7.21 -20.43 6.30
C ALA A 103 6.12 -21.19 7.06
N ARG A 104 5.51 -20.60 8.09
CA ARG A 104 4.35 -21.17 8.77
C ARG A 104 3.10 -21.01 7.90
N ARG A 105 2.42 -22.09 7.57
CA ARG A 105 1.19 -22.08 6.76
C ARG A 105 -0.02 -21.67 7.60
N GLU A 106 -0.79 -20.72 7.08
CA GLU A 106 -2.07 -20.29 7.62
C GLU A 106 -3.08 -20.12 6.47
N TYR A 107 -4.36 -20.26 6.77
CA TYR A 107 -5.42 -20.14 5.77
C TYR A 107 -6.32 -18.95 6.05
N ILE A 108 -6.53 -18.11 5.04
CA ILE A 108 -7.47 -16.98 5.09
C ILE A 108 -8.63 -17.27 4.16
N GLU A 109 -9.86 -17.12 4.66
CA GLU A 109 -11.05 -17.30 3.84
C GLU A 109 -11.17 -16.21 2.77
N LYS A 110 -11.43 -16.64 1.53
CA LYS A 110 -11.81 -15.76 0.43
C LYS A 110 -13.30 -15.44 0.49
N SER A 111 -13.70 -14.36 -0.19
CA SER A 111 -15.12 -13.96 -0.31
C SER A 111 -16.03 -15.00 -0.98
N ASN A 112 -15.46 -16.01 -1.63
CA ASN A 112 -16.17 -17.13 -2.30
C ASN A 112 -16.12 -18.44 -1.48
N GLY A 113 -15.77 -18.40 -0.19
CA GLY A 113 -15.67 -19.56 0.69
C GLY A 113 -14.41 -20.42 0.50
N LYS A 114 -13.63 -20.20 -0.55
CA LYS A 114 -12.35 -20.91 -0.74
C LYS A 114 -11.29 -20.35 0.21
N LYS A 115 -10.40 -21.21 0.68
CA LYS A 115 -9.26 -20.79 1.53
C LYS A 115 -8.07 -20.33 0.66
N ARG A 116 -7.39 -19.26 1.10
CA ARG A 116 -6.12 -18.80 0.53
C ARG A 116 -5.00 -19.22 1.46
N PRO A 117 -4.03 -20.03 1.01
CA PRO A 117 -2.87 -20.34 1.82
C PRO A 117 -1.98 -19.09 1.96
N LEU A 118 -1.58 -18.78 3.18
CA LEU A 118 -0.63 -17.72 3.52
C LEU A 118 0.60 -18.36 4.14
N GLY A 119 1.78 -18.06 3.62
CA GLY A 119 3.05 -18.46 4.22
C GLY A 119 3.62 -17.32 5.06
N ILE A 120 3.81 -17.55 6.35
CA ILE A 120 4.35 -16.56 7.30
C ILE A 120 5.81 -16.87 7.58
N PRO A 121 6.80 -16.18 6.97
CA PRO A 121 8.21 -16.33 7.29
C PRO A 121 8.52 -15.90 8.73
N THR A 122 9.64 -16.33 9.28
CA THR A 122 10.13 -15.83 10.57
C THR A 122 10.36 -14.32 10.53
N VAL A 123 10.39 -13.67 11.69
CA VAL A 123 10.67 -12.21 11.73
C VAL A 123 12.06 -11.92 11.20
N LEU A 124 13.05 -12.75 11.50
CA LEU A 124 14.41 -12.60 10.98
C LEU A 124 14.43 -12.68 9.45
N ASP A 125 13.78 -13.69 8.87
CA ASP A 125 13.69 -13.84 7.41
C ASP A 125 12.98 -12.63 6.78
N ARG A 126 11.95 -12.10 7.43
CA ARG A 126 11.29 -10.86 6.94
C ARG A 126 12.21 -9.65 6.96
N ILE A 127 13.07 -9.49 7.98
CA ILE A 127 14.07 -8.41 8.03
C ILE A 127 15.06 -8.56 6.86
N ILE A 128 15.57 -9.78 6.63
CA ILE A 128 16.50 -10.05 5.52
C ILE A 128 15.82 -9.80 4.16
N GLN A 129 14.58 -10.27 3.98
CA GLN A 129 13.79 -9.99 2.77
C GLN A 129 13.61 -8.49 2.53
N GLU A 130 13.38 -7.71 3.58
CA GLU A 130 13.23 -6.26 3.48
C GLU A 130 14.56 -5.58 3.12
N CYS A 131 15.68 -6.01 3.70
CA CYS A 131 17.02 -5.51 3.31
C CYS A 131 17.28 -5.76 1.81
N VAL A 132 16.96 -6.97 1.33
CA VAL A 132 17.06 -7.30 -0.10
C VAL A 132 16.15 -6.38 -0.92
N ARG A 133 14.87 -6.22 -0.50
CA ARG A 133 13.90 -5.36 -1.21
C ARG A 133 14.38 -3.91 -1.32
N ILE A 134 14.88 -3.32 -0.23
CA ILE A 134 15.37 -1.92 -0.18
C ILE A 134 16.40 -1.64 -1.28
N ILE A 135 17.26 -2.60 -1.57
CA ILE A 135 18.37 -2.44 -2.54
C ILE A 135 17.97 -2.83 -3.96
N ILE A 136 17.19 -3.91 -4.16
CA ILE A 136 16.89 -4.35 -5.53
C ILE A 136 15.64 -3.69 -6.13
N GLU A 137 14.71 -3.16 -5.31
CA GLU A 137 13.48 -2.54 -5.80
C GLU A 137 13.75 -1.36 -6.74
N PRO A 138 14.65 -0.40 -6.46
CA PRO A 138 14.97 0.68 -7.41
C PRO A 138 15.51 0.17 -8.74
N ILE A 139 16.33 -0.91 -8.76
CA ILE A 139 16.82 -1.53 -9.98
C ILE A 139 15.66 -2.08 -10.82
N CYS A 140 14.73 -2.79 -10.16
CA CYS A 140 13.57 -3.38 -10.82
C CYS A 140 12.58 -2.30 -11.31
N GLU A 141 12.29 -1.29 -10.48
CA GLU A 141 11.35 -0.20 -10.79
C GLU A 141 11.74 0.59 -12.03
N ALA A 142 13.03 0.79 -12.28
CA ALA A 142 13.54 1.46 -13.48
C ALA A 142 13.25 0.69 -14.79
N ARG A 143 13.04 -0.62 -14.68
CA ARG A 143 12.84 -1.53 -15.83
C ARG A 143 11.40 -2.02 -16.00
N PHE A 144 10.53 -1.74 -15.03
CA PHE A 144 9.15 -2.18 -15.10
C PHE A 144 8.35 -1.43 -16.15
N TYR A 145 7.48 -2.16 -16.81
CA TYR A 145 6.54 -1.61 -17.78
C TYR A 145 5.69 -0.47 -17.15
N PRO A 146 5.53 0.66 -17.85
CA PRO A 146 4.88 1.85 -17.27
C PRO A 146 3.44 1.62 -16.79
N GLN A 147 2.65 0.76 -17.45
CA GLN A 147 1.24 0.53 -17.13
C GLN A 147 1.01 -0.70 -16.23
N SER A 148 2.03 -1.10 -15.48
CA SER A 148 1.91 -2.02 -14.35
C SER A 148 1.78 -1.23 -13.04
N TYR A 149 0.79 -1.55 -12.19
CA TYR A 149 0.43 -0.71 -11.04
C TYR A 149 0.48 -1.43 -9.68
N GLY A 150 0.15 -2.73 -9.63
CA GLY A 150 0.08 -3.46 -8.38
C GLY A 150 1.43 -3.58 -7.67
N PHE A 151 1.45 -3.40 -6.35
CA PHE A 151 2.63 -3.53 -5.48
C PHE A 151 3.80 -2.60 -5.82
N ARG A 152 3.57 -1.54 -6.57
CA ARG A 152 4.58 -0.56 -6.97
C ARG A 152 4.42 0.74 -6.18
N PRO A 153 5.51 1.42 -5.82
CA PRO A 153 5.45 2.64 -5.02
C PRO A 153 4.68 3.75 -5.74
N TYR A 154 3.94 4.56 -4.97
CA TYR A 154 3.10 5.69 -5.40
C TYR A 154 1.94 5.32 -6.33
N ARG A 155 1.80 4.06 -6.71
CA ARG A 155 0.75 3.57 -7.61
C ARG A 155 -0.44 3.00 -6.83
N ALA A 156 -1.64 3.14 -7.38
CA ALA A 156 -2.88 2.66 -6.78
C ALA A 156 -3.86 2.20 -7.87
N GLN A 157 -4.89 1.45 -7.47
CA GLN A 157 -5.95 0.97 -8.37
C GLN A 157 -6.61 2.09 -9.19
N LYS A 158 -6.81 3.26 -8.59
CA LYS A 158 -7.39 4.43 -9.26
C LYS A 158 -6.59 4.88 -10.49
N HIS A 159 -5.27 4.74 -10.45
CA HIS A 159 -4.39 5.09 -11.57
C HIS A 159 -4.55 4.11 -12.74
N ALA A 160 -4.70 2.81 -12.47
CA ALA A 160 -4.97 1.81 -13.50
C ALA A 160 -6.34 2.04 -14.15
N ILE A 161 -7.39 2.23 -13.36
CA ILE A 161 -8.74 2.55 -13.85
C ILE A 161 -8.73 3.84 -14.68
N ARG A 162 -8.03 4.89 -14.19
CA ARG A 162 -7.93 6.16 -14.96
C ARG A 162 -7.21 5.96 -16.28
N GLY A 163 -6.17 5.14 -16.33
CA GLY A 163 -5.46 4.78 -17.56
C GLY A 163 -6.40 4.17 -18.60
N ILE A 164 -7.20 3.18 -18.20
CA ILE A 164 -8.20 2.51 -19.04
C ILE A 164 -9.24 3.51 -19.56
N ILE A 165 -9.85 4.31 -18.67
CA ILE A 165 -10.83 5.35 -19.04
C ILE A 165 -10.24 6.37 -20.01
N ASN A 166 -8.99 6.78 -19.78
CA ASN A 166 -8.32 7.76 -20.65
C ASN A 166 -8.14 7.23 -22.07
N VAL A 167 -7.80 5.96 -22.23
CA VAL A 167 -7.63 5.33 -23.56
C VAL A 167 -8.96 5.23 -24.30
N ILE A 168 -10.03 4.81 -23.63
CA ILE A 168 -11.38 4.76 -24.20
C ILE A 168 -11.82 6.18 -24.65
N ASN A 169 -11.61 7.17 -23.80
CA ASN A 169 -12.00 8.56 -24.07
C ASN A 169 -11.17 9.22 -25.17
N ALA A 170 -9.86 8.96 -25.22
CA ALA A 170 -8.99 9.47 -26.27
C ALA A 170 -9.35 8.92 -27.67
N GLY A 171 -9.88 7.70 -27.73
CA GLY A 171 -10.35 7.06 -28.95
C GLY A 171 -11.77 7.42 -29.38
N CYS A 172 -12.52 8.19 -28.58
CA CYS A 172 -13.97 8.37 -28.75
C CYS A 172 -14.42 8.97 -30.10
N LYS A 173 -13.53 9.61 -30.85
CA LYS A 173 -13.76 10.18 -32.18
C LYS A 173 -13.14 9.34 -33.31
N SER A 174 -12.49 8.23 -32.97
CA SER A 174 -11.78 7.37 -33.92
C SER A 174 -12.59 6.10 -34.24
N PRO A 175 -12.61 5.63 -35.47
CA PRO A 175 -13.18 4.30 -35.79
C PRO A 175 -12.45 3.18 -35.05
N ASP A 176 -11.17 3.41 -34.66
CA ASP A 176 -10.34 2.48 -33.91
C ASP A 176 -10.50 2.63 -32.39
N GLN A 177 -11.66 3.12 -31.91
CA GLN A 177 -11.90 3.23 -30.48
C GLN A 177 -11.75 1.87 -29.81
N PRO A 178 -10.94 1.75 -28.72
CA PRO A 178 -10.71 0.49 -28.04
C PRO A 178 -11.91 0.14 -27.13
N VAL A 179 -12.91 -0.53 -27.73
CA VAL A 179 -14.15 -0.95 -27.06
C VAL A 179 -14.22 -2.46 -26.84
N TRP A 180 -13.23 -3.20 -27.25
CA TRP A 180 -13.07 -4.61 -26.95
C TRP A 180 -11.98 -4.82 -25.92
N ALA A 181 -12.26 -5.66 -24.93
CA ALA A 181 -11.33 -5.94 -23.85
C ALA A 181 -11.07 -7.44 -23.70
N ILE A 182 -9.86 -7.78 -23.31
CA ILE A 182 -9.49 -9.12 -22.84
C ILE A 182 -9.19 -8.95 -21.35
N GLU A 183 -10.01 -9.59 -20.50
CA GLU A 183 -9.74 -9.71 -19.06
C GLU A 183 -9.01 -11.03 -18.84
N GLY A 184 -7.97 -11.04 -18.02
CA GLY A 184 -7.25 -12.27 -17.74
C GLY A 184 -6.90 -12.43 -16.27
N ASP A 185 -7.04 -13.67 -15.81
CA ASP A 185 -6.64 -14.12 -14.47
C ASP A 185 -5.64 -15.27 -14.62
N ILE A 186 -4.54 -15.20 -13.87
CA ILE A 186 -3.48 -16.22 -13.89
C ILE A 186 -3.77 -17.24 -12.80
N LYS A 187 -3.93 -18.52 -13.18
CA LYS A 187 -4.25 -19.60 -12.24
C LYS A 187 -3.11 -19.77 -11.21
N GLY A 188 -3.39 -19.43 -9.94
CA GLY A 188 -2.42 -19.58 -8.86
C GLY A 188 -1.09 -18.89 -9.12
N CYS A 189 -1.10 -17.65 -9.59
CA CYS A 189 0.10 -16.94 -10.05
C CYS A 189 1.28 -17.05 -9.09
N PHE A 190 1.09 -16.72 -7.81
CA PHE A 190 2.14 -16.78 -6.80
C PHE A 190 2.64 -18.21 -6.51
N ASP A 191 1.76 -19.20 -6.62
CA ASP A 191 2.05 -20.60 -6.29
C ASP A 191 2.76 -21.35 -7.45
N ASN A 192 2.72 -20.78 -8.67
CA ASN A 192 3.24 -21.41 -9.88
C ASN A 192 4.45 -20.68 -10.51
N ILE A 193 5.02 -19.68 -9.84
CA ILE A 193 6.21 -18.99 -10.32
C ILE A 193 7.39 -19.98 -10.40
N ASN A 194 7.94 -20.17 -11.60
CA ASN A 194 9.11 -21.02 -11.80
C ASN A 194 10.37 -20.32 -11.28
N HIS A 195 11.05 -20.94 -10.30
CA HIS A 195 12.21 -20.38 -9.62
C HIS A 195 13.37 -20.10 -10.59
N ARG A 196 13.68 -21.05 -11.49
CA ARG A 196 14.77 -20.89 -12.48
C ARG A 196 14.52 -19.71 -13.40
N LEU A 197 13.31 -19.60 -13.95
CA LEU A 197 12.94 -18.48 -14.83
C LEU A 197 12.97 -17.15 -14.06
N LEU A 198 12.51 -17.12 -12.82
CA LEU A 198 12.56 -15.91 -11.99
C LEU A 198 14.00 -15.43 -11.78
N LEU A 199 14.92 -16.31 -11.44
CA LEU A 199 16.34 -15.97 -11.26
C LEU A 199 16.96 -15.47 -12.57
N GLN A 200 16.64 -16.09 -13.71
CA GLN A 200 17.07 -15.61 -15.03
C GLN A 200 16.52 -14.20 -15.33
N LYS A 201 15.26 -13.90 -14.95
CA LYS A 201 14.66 -12.58 -15.14
C LYS A 201 15.29 -11.53 -14.24
N LEU A 202 15.62 -11.87 -12.98
CA LEU A 202 16.38 -11.01 -12.08
C LEU A 202 17.77 -10.68 -12.66
N TRP A 203 18.46 -11.67 -13.24
CA TRP A 203 19.72 -11.44 -13.96
C TRP A 203 19.52 -10.46 -15.11
N ARG A 204 18.54 -10.69 -16.00
CA ARG A 204 18.26 -9.82 -17.16
C ARG A 204 17.88 -8.40 -16.77
N ILE A 205 17.28 -8.21 -15.59
CA ILE A 205 16.87 -6.90 -15.10
C ILE A 205 18.06 -6.07 -14.59
N GLY A 206 19.24 -6.72 -14.44
CA GLY A 206 20.49 -6.08 -14.05
C GLY A 206 21.04 -6.48 -12.68
N ILE A 207 20.49 -7.53 -12.02
CA ILE A 207 21.00 -8.02 -10.75
C ILE A 207 22.03 -9.12 -11.05
N HIS A 208 23.30 -8.72 -11.25
CA HIS A 208 24.40 -9.60 -11.60
C HIS A 208 25.24 -10.08 -10.39
N ASP A 209 24.80 -9.80 -9.15
CA ASP A 209 25.40 -10.36 -7.94
C ASP A 209 24.86 -11.77 -7.70
N LYS A 210 25.70 -12.78 -7.98
CA LYS A 210 25.36 -14.20 -7.80
C LYS A 210 25.00 -14.55 -6.36
N ARG A 211 25.55 -13.82 -5.36
CA ARG A 211 25.23 -14.01 -3.93
C ARG A 211 23.78 -13.60 -3.65
N VAL A 212 23.32 -12.48 -4.21
CA VAL A 212 21.91 -12.06 -4.11
C VAL A 212 20.97 -13.08 -4.72
N LEU A 213 21.29 -13.59 -5.92
CA LEU A 213 20.49 -14.64 -6.56
C LEU A 213 20.47 -15.93 -5.74
N LYS A 214 21.59 -16.30 -5.09
CA LYS A 214 21.66 -17.44 -4.17
C LYS A 214 20.73 -17.23 -2.96
N ILE A 215 20.77 -16.04 -2.33
CA ILE A 215 19.91 -15.68 -1.20
C ILE A 215 18.44 -15.79 -1.60
N ILE A 216 18.05 -15.19 -2.73
CA ILE A 216 16.67 -15.27 -3.24
C ILE A 216 16.28 -16.73 -3.54
N SER A 217 17.17 -17.51 -4.15
CA SER A 217 16.93 -18.93 -4.41
C SER A 217 16.67 -19.71 -3.11
N GLN A 218 17.43 -19.45 -2.06
CA GLN A 218 17.23 -20.07 -0.75
C GLN A 218 15.88 -19.65 -0.14
N MET A 219 15.48 -18.36 -0.24
CA MET A 219 14.16 -17.90 0.20
C MET A 219 13.02 -18.63 -0.52
N LEU A 220 13.15 -18.85 -1.82
CA LEU A 220 12.14 -19.55 -2.63
C LEU A 220 12.04 -21.03 -2.27
N LYS A 221 13.15 -21.66 -1.93
CA LYS A 221 13.25 -23.09 -1.58
C LYS A 221 13.02 -23.39 -0.09
N ALA A 222 12.76 -22.37 0.73
CA ALA A 222 12.61 -22.52 2.18
C ALA A 222 11.47 -23.47 2.60
N GLY A 223 10.50 -23.73 1.73
CA GLY A 223 9.35 -24.57 2.03
C GLY A 223 8.37 -23.95 3.03
N TYR A 224 7.42 -24.75 3.47
CA TYR A 224 6.49 -24.35 4.52
C TYR A 224 6.16 -25.49 5.47
N MET A 225 5.75 -25.12 6.67
CA MET A 225 5.25 -26.04 7.70
C MET A 225 3.73 -25.93 7.77
N GLU A 226 3.06 -27.08 7.71
CA GLU A 226 1.62 -27.22 7.85
C GLU A 226 1.32 -28.41 8.76
N ASN A 227 0.57 -28.20 9.85
CA ASN A 227 0.30 -29.22 10.86
C ASN A 227 1.56 -29.98 11.31
N ASP A 228 2.64 -29.21 11.57
CA ASP A 228 3.96 -29.70 11.97
C ASP A 228 4.68 -30.58 10.92
N LEU A 229 4.16 -30.69 9.70
CA LEU A 229 4.81 -31.37 8.58
C LEU A 229 5.51 -30.36 7.67
N PHE A 230 6.73 -30.69 7.26
CA PHE A 230 7.50 -29.91 6.29
C PHE A 230 7.10 -30.25 4.87
N HIS A 231 6.88 -29.22 4.06
CA HIS A 231 6.61 -29.32 2.63
C HIS A 231 7.66 -28.52 1.86
N ALA A 232 8.41 -29.19 1.01
CA ALA A 232 9.34 -28.55 0.10
C ALA A 232 8.59 -27.77 -1.00
N THR A 233 9.18 -26.67 -1.49
CA THR A 233 8.64 -25.89 -2.61
C THR A 233 9.61 -25.87 -3.78
N GLU A 234 9.18 -26.41 -4.92
CA GLU A 234 9.90 -26.33 -6.19
C GLU A 234 9.43 -25.17 -7.07
N LEU A 235 8.22 -24.72 -6.83
CA LEU A 235 7.55 -23.61 -7.54
C LEU A 235 6.95 -22.63 -6.53
N GLY A 236 6.71 -21.42 -7.00
CA GLY A 236 5.98 -20.41 -6.27
C GLY A 236 6.83 -19.52 -5.37
N THR A 237 6.18 -18.49 -4.88
CA THR A 237 6.72 -17.59 -3.86
C THR A 237 5.78 -17.61 -2.66
N PRO A 238 6.28 -17.61 -1.41
CA PRO A 238 5.42 -17.65 -0.24
C PRO A 238 4.43 -16.48 -0.26
N GLN A 239 3.11 -16.78 -0.29
CA GLN A 239 2.08 -15.74 -0.17
C GLN A 239 2.12 -15.17 1.25
N GLY A 240 2.75 -14.00 1.42
CA GLY A 240 2.98 -13.34 2.72
C GLY A 240 4.44 -12.99 2.97
N GLY A 241 5.36 -13.43 2.13
CA GLY A 241 6.75 -12.93 2.10
C GLY A 241 6.80 -11.47 1.65
N ILE A 242 7.70 -10.68 2.25
CA ILE A 242 7.86 -9.24 1.95
C ILE A 242 8.37 -9.03 0.52
N LEU A 243 9.22 -9.92 0.04
CA LEU A 243 9.83 -9.83 -1.29
C LEU A 243 8.91 -10.38 -2.39
N SER A 244 7.95 -11.26 -2.07
CA SER A 244 7.10 -11.96 -3.05
C SER A 244 6.36 -11.03 -4.02
N PRO A 245 5.79 -9.88 -3.62
CA PRO A 245 5.14 -8.95 -4.55
C PRO A 245 6.09 -8.36 -5.60
N LEU A 246 7.33 -8.01 -5.20
CA LEU A 246 8.34 -7.51 -6.12
C LEU A 246 8.78 -8.60 -7.11
N LEU A 247 9.02 -9.82 -6.61
CA LEU A 247 9.41 -10.96 -7.44
C LEU A 247 8.33 -11.35 -8.45
N SER A 248 7.05 -11.28 -8.05
CA SER A 248 5.92 -11.47 -8.97
C SER A 248 5.89 -10.41 -10.07
N ASN A 249 6.14 -9.14 -9.75
CA ASN A 249 6.26 -8.08 -10.75
C ASN A 249 7.44 -8.30 -11.71
N VAL A 250 8.60 -8.73 -11.20
CA VAL A 250 9.76 -9.10 -12.05
C VAL A 250 9.38 -10.24 -12.99
N TYR A 251 8.68 -11.26 -12.48
CA TYR A 251 8.27 -12.40 -13.29
C TYR A 251 7.32 -12.04 -14.42
N LEU A 252 6.32 -11.20 -14.13
CA LEU A 252 5.28 -10.80 -15.09
C LEU A 252 5.70 -9.65 -16.01
N ASN A 253 6.82 -8.99 -15.74
CA ASN A 253 7.30 -7.85 -16.54
C ASN A 253 7.56 -8.21 -18.01
N ASP A 254 8.00 -9.43 -18.31
CA ASP A 254 8.20 -9.89 -19.69
C ASP A 254 6.87 -9.94 -20.47
N PHE A 255 5.79 -10.37 -19.82
CA PHE A 255 4.44 -10.33 -20.41
C PHE A 255 4.01 -8.89 -20.69
N ASP A 256 4.21 -7.99 -19.72
CA ASP A 256 3.86 -6.59 -19.89
C ASP A 256 4.56 -5.95 -21.07
N TRP A 257 5.89 -6.16 -21.18
CA TRP A 257 6.68 -5.67 -22.29
C TRP A 257 6.35 -6.37 -23.62
N TYR A 258 6.04 -7.67 -23.59
CA TYR A 258 5.64 -8.40 -24.80
C TYR A 258 4.41 -7.75 -25.44
N VAL A 259 3.37 -7.46 -24.67
CA VAL A 259 2.17 -6.78 -25.17
C VAL A 259 2.44 -5.30 -25.43
N GLY A 260 3.15 -4.62 -24.53
CA GLY A 260 3.47 -3.20 -24.64
C GLY A 260 4.23 -2.84 -25.91
N ARG A 261 5.18 -3.68 -26.32
CA ARG A 261 5.95 -3.52 -27.56
C ARG A 261 5.12 -3.63 -28.84
N MET A 262 3.96 -4.27 -28.77
CA MET A 262 3.08 -4.38 -29.93
C MET A 262 2.45 -3.03 -30.32
N TYR A 263 2.26 -2.08 -29.34
CA TYR A 263 1.60 -0.81 -29.63
C TYR A 263 1.95 0.34 -28.68
N MET A 264 1.82 0.18 -27.35
CA MET A 264 1.96 1.29 -26.39
C MET A 264 3.39 1.78 -26.23
N GLU A 265 4.35 0.87 -26.25
CA GLU A 265 5.78 1.12 -26.07
C GLU A 265 6.58 0.45 -27.20
N PRO A 266 6.35 0.81 -28.47
CA PRO A 266 7.08 0.24 -29.59
C PRO A 266 8.58 0.58 -29.51
N HIS A 267 9.38 -0.15 -30.23
CA HIS A 267 10.79 0.22 -30.40
C HIS A 267 10.86 1.61 -31.04
N ARG A 268 11.59 2.52 -30.40
CA ARG A 268 11.70 3.89 -30.87
C ARG A 268 12.42 3.96 -32.23
N GLN A 269 11.76 4.59 -33.17
CA GLN A 269 12.30 4.94 -34.50
C GLN A 269 12.16 6.44 -34.74
N CYS A 270 11.28 7.12 -33.99
CA CYS A 270 11.04 8.56 -34.11
C CYS A 270 11.47 9.30 -32.84
N LYS A 271 11.82 10.61 -32.98
CA LYS A 271 12.15 11.48 -31.83
C LYS A 271 11.02 11.53 -30.80
N HIS A 272 9.78 11.50 -31.25
CA HIS A 272 8.60 11.53 -30.38
C HIS A 272 7.81 10.22 -30.46
N LYS A 273 7.52 9.60 -29.30
CA LYS A 273 6.76 8.36 -29.16
C LYS A 273 5.40 8.39 -29.88
N GLY A 274 4.71 9.54 -29.86
CA GLY A 274 3.43 9.70 -30.57
C GLY A 274 3.53 9.47 -32.08
N ASN A 275 4.69 9.75 -32.67
CA ASN A 275 4.92 9.50 -34.09
C ASN A 275 5.11 7.99 -34.38
N ASP A 276 5.77 7.26 -33.49
CA ASP A 276 5.86 5.80 -33.61
C ASP A 276 4.48 5.14 -33.55
N THR A 277 3.63 5.56 -32.63
CA THR A 277 2.24 5.05 -32.54
C THR A 277 1.43 5.42 -33.79
N ARG A 278 1.62 6.63 -34.35
CA ARG A 278 0.96 7.07 -35.60
C ARG A 278 1.39 6.22 -36.79
N ARG A 279 2.69 5.91 -36.91
CA ARG A 279 3.23 5.01 -37.95
C ARG A 279 2.60 3.62 -37.88
N LEU A 280 2.48 3.06 -36.66
CA LEU A 280 1.82 1.77 -36.46
C LEU A 280 0.36 1.81 -36.93
N LYS A 281 -0.38 2.89 -36.67
CA LYS A 281 -1.75 3.08 -37.17
C LYS A 281 -1.79 3.12 -38.70
N TRP A 282 -0.92 3.87 -39.32
CA TRP A 282 -0.84 3.94 -40.78
C TRP A 282 -0.46 2.60 -41.41
N ALA A 283 0.34 1.80 -40.73
CA ALA A 283 0.66 0.42 -41.15
C ALA A 283 -0.48 -0.57 -40.85
N GLY A 284 -1.67 -0.12 -40.44
CA GLY A 284 -2.83 -0.97 -40.17
C GLY A 284 -2.75 -1.78 -38.88
N VAL A 285 -1.81 -1.44 -37.99
CA VAL A 285 -1.67 -2.17 -36.70
C VAL A 285 -2.81 -1.78 -35.78
N THR A 286 -3.67 -2.74 -35.44
CA THR A 286 -4.76 -2.57 -34.48
C THR A 286 -4.21 -2.20 -33.10
N PRO A 287 -4.75 -1.16 -32.45
CA PRO A 287 -4.32 -0.71 -31.12
C PRO A 287 -4.41 -1.79 -30.04
N LYS A 288 -3.44 -1.80 -29.13
CA LYS A 288 -3.37 -2.71 -27.99
C LYS A 288 -2.87 -1.93 -26.77
N TYR A 289 -3.72 -1.89 -25.74
CA TYR A 289 -3.43 -1.14 -24.52
C TYR A 289 -3.46 -2.07 -23.31
N ASN A 290 -2.28 -2.38 -22.76
CA ASN A 290 -2.10 -3.30 -21.64
C ASN A 290 -2.07 -2.55 -20.31
N TYR A 291 -2.91 -2.96 -19.35
CA TYR A 291 -2.95 -2.48 -17.97
C TYR A 291 -2.91 -3.67 -17.02
N ARG A 292 -1.98 -3.68 -16.08
CA ARG A 292 -1.86 -4.75 -15.09
C ARG A 292 -1.85 -4.21 -13.67
N TYR A 293 -2.51 -4.91 -12.77
CA TYR A 293 -2.47 -4.70 -11.33
C TYR A 293 -2.23 -6.03 -10.61
N ALA A 294 -0.99 -6.29 -10.20
CA ALA A 294 -0.54 -7.60 -9.69
C ALA A 294 -0.75 -8.72 -10.71
N ASP A 295 -1.60 -9.70 -10.42
CA ASP A 295 -1.99 -10.82 -11.27
C ASP A 295 -3.20 -10.52 -12.19
N ASP A 296 -4.00 -9.50 -11.85
CA ASP A 296 -5.12 -9.03 -12.68
C ASP A 296 -4.61 -8.15 -13.85
N TRP A 297 -5.01 -8.45 -15.09
CA TRP A 297 -4.65 -7.65 -16.25
C TRP A 297 -5.79 -7.50 -17.24
N VAL A 298 -5.76 -6.39 -17.97
CA VAL A 298 -6.72 -6.03 -19.01
C VAL A 298 -5.98 -5.50 -20.22
N ILE A 299 -6.34 -6.01 -21.41
CA ILE A 299 -5.87 -5.47 -22.68
C ILE A 299 -7.06 -4.94 -23.46
N LEU A 300 -6.99 -3.68 -23.88
CA LEU A 300 -8.02 -3.05 -24.73
C LEU A 300 -7.58 -3.07 -26.19
N THR A 301 -8.52 -3.30 -27.09
CA THR A 301 -8.32 -3.25 -28.54
C THR A 301 -9.59 -2.77 -29.25
N SER A 302 -9.51 -2.46 -30.55
CA SER A 302 -10.63 -1.90 -31.30
C SER A 302 -11.55 -2.92 -31.96
N THR A 303 -11.11 -4.19 -32.15
CA THR A 303 -11.89 -5.19 -32.86
C THR A 303 -11.98 -6.52 -32.10
N GLU A 304 -13.11 -7.20 -32.24
CA GLU A 304 -13.32 -8.54 -31.66
C GLU A 304 -12.33 -9.56 -32.21
N LYS A 305 -12.12 -9.56 -33.54
CA LYS A 305 -11.17 -10.44 -34.23
C LYS A 305 -9.78 -10.37 -33.59
N GLU A 306 -9.28 -9.16 -33.31
CA GLU A 306 -7.98 -8.96 -32.66
C GLU A 306 -7.99 -9.40 -31.19
N ALA A 307 -9.08 -9.15 -30.46
CA ALA A 307 -9.22 -9.61 -29.08
C ALA A 307 -9.16 -11.14 -28.99
N LEU A 308 -9.90 -11.85 -29.85
CA LEU A 308 -9.89 -13.32 -29.91
C LEU A 308 -8.53 -13.87 -30.36
N ARG A 309 -7.87 -13.19 -31.32
CA ARG A 309 -6.51 -13.55 -31.75
C ARG A 309 -5.51 -13.42 -30.60
N LEU A 310 -5.52 -12.29 -29.91
CA LEU A 310 -4.66 -12.03 -28.76
C LEU A 310 -4.90 -13.03 -27.62
N LYS A 311 -6.14 -13.33 -27.28
CA LYS A 311 -6.45 -14.35 -26.26
C LYS A 311 -5.76 -15.68 -26.58
N ARG A 312 -5.84 -16.16 -27.81
CA ARG A 312 -5.16 -17.40 -28.26
C ARG A 312 -3.65 -17.30 -28.17
N VAL A 313 -3.06 -16.19 -28.64
CA VAL A 313 -1.62 -15.95 -28.59
C VAL A 313 -1.10 -15.90 -27.15
N LEU A 314 -1.80 -15.18 -26.28
CA LEU A 314 -1.42 -15.03 -24.87
C LEU A 314 -1.55 -16.35 -24.11
N THR A 315 -2.58 -17.17 -24.38
CA THR A 315 -2.70 -18.51 -23.76
C THR A 315 -1.46 -19.36 -24.07
N LYS A 316 -1.01 -19.37 -25.34
CA LYS A 316 0.22 -20.06 -25.75
C LYS A 316 1.47 -19.43 -25.11
N TYR A 317 1.54 -18.09 -25.06
CA TYR A 317 2.67 -17.35 -24.47
C TYR A 317 2.84 -17.68 -22.98
N PHE A 318 1.76 -17.62 -22.21
CA PHE A 318 1.79 -17.93 -20.78
C PHE A 318 2.24 -19.38 -20.54
N ARG A 319 1.67 -20.34 -21.25
CA ARG A 319 2.03 -21.77 -21.12
C ARG A 319 3.49 -22.01 -21.50
N ASN A 320 3.92 -21.56 -22.67
CA ASN A 320 5.21 -21.93 -23.24
C ASN A 320 6.37 -21.11 -22.69
N ARG A 321 6.20 -19.77 -22.55
CA ARG A 321 7.27 -18.85 -22.16
C ARG A 321 7.27 -18.53 -20.68
N MET A 322 6.10 -18.37 -20.09
CA MET A 322 5.96 -18.00 -18.69
C MET A 322 5.83 -19.21 -17.77
N LYS A 323 5.58 -20.41 -18.31
CA LYS A 323 5.28 -21.61 -17.52
C LYS A 323 4.15 -21.38 -16.51
N LEU A 324 3.16 -20.60 -16.89
CA LEU A 324 1.94 -20.28 -16.15
C LEU A 324 0.71 -20.62 -17.01
N GLU A 325 -0.41 -20.83 -16.36
CA GLU A 325 -1.68 -21.06 -17.04
C GLU A 325 -2.66 -19.92 -16.80
N LEU A 326 -3.36 -19.50 -17.86
CA LEU A 326 -4.51 -18.61 -17.73
C LEU A 326 -5.73 -19.39 -17.26
N SER A 327 -6.50 -18.80 -16.34
CA SER A 327 -7.80 -19.36 -15.95
C SER A 327 -8.78 -19.22 -17.11
N GLN A 328 -9.16 -20.33 -17.72
CA GLN A 328 -10.11 -20.32 -18.86
C GLN A 328 -11.49 -19.77 -18.46
N GLU A 329 -11.91 -20.08 -17.23
CA GLU A 329 -13.18 -19.63 -16.65
C GLU A 329 -13.23 -18.13 -16.31
N LYS A 330 -12.08 -17.44 -16.30
CA LYS A 330 -11.96 -16.03 -15.93
C LYS A 330 -11.19 -15.21 -16.97
N THR A 331 -10.90 -15.80 -18.12
CA THR A 331 -10.27 -15.06 -19.21
C THR A 331 -11.30 -14.86 -20.32
N TYR A 332 -11.88 -13.65 -20.35
CA TYR A 332 -12.98 -13.30 -21.25
C TYR A 332 -12.54 -12.31 -22.32
N VAL A 333 -13.28 -12.33 -23.43
CA VAL A 333 -13.29 -11.23 -24.40
C VAL A 333 -14.64 -10.53 -24.25
N THR A 334 -14.61 -9.25 -23.95
CA THR A 334 -15.80 -8.46 -23.56
C THR A 334 -15.95 -7.25 -24.48
N ASP A 335 -17.17 -7.05 -25.03
CA ASP A 335 -17.55 -5.79 -25.66
C ASP A 335 -17.97 -4.78 -24.58
N LEU A 336 -17.22 -3.70 -24.43
CA LEU A 336 -17.47 -2.66 -23.42
C LEU A 336 -18.76 -1.88 -23.68
N ARG A 337 -19.35 -1.96 -24.88
CA ARG A 337 -20.59 -1.27 -25.25
C ARG A 337 -21.82 -1.97 -24.69
N THR A 338 -21.76 -3.29 -24.57
CA THR A 338 -22.85 -4.13 -24.06
C THR A 338 -22.60 -4.56 -22.62
N ASN A 339 -21.42 -5.11 -22.36
CA ASN A 339 -21.01 -5.60 -21.05
C ASN A 339 -19.84 -4.77 -20.52
N GLY A 340 -19.64 -4.75 -19.21
CA GLY A 340 -18.47 -4.10 -18.60
C GLY A 340 -17.41 -5.13 -18.22
N ILE A 341 -16.15 -4.69 -18.20
CA ILE A 341 -15.08 -5.48 -17.57
C ILE A 341 -15.11 -5.32 -16.05
N HIS A 342 -14.88 -6.44 -15.35
CA HIS A 342 -14.77 -6.46 -13.89
C HIS A 342 -13.30 -6.35 -13.46
N PHE A 343 -12.84 -5.14 -13.24
CA PHE A 343 -11.44 -4.88 -12.90
C PHE A 343 -11.30 -4.13 -11.58
N LEU A 344 -10.53 -4.68 -10.65
CA LEU A 344 -10.22 -4.05 -9.33
C LEU A 344 -11.46 -3.61 -8.53
N GLY A 345 -12.56 -4.36 -8.59
CA GLY A 345 -13.79 -4.02 -7.87
C GLY A 345 -14.63 -2.91 -8.50
N PHE A 346 -14.34 -2.61 -9.76
CA PHE A 346 -15.12 -1.71 -10.62
C PHE A 346 -15.59 -2.43 -11.87
N VAL A 347 -16.69 -1.96 -12.43
CA VAL A 347 -17.17 -2.33 -13.76
C VAL A 347 -16.91 -1.16 -14.69
N VAL A 348 -16.08 -1.36 -15.73
CA VAL A 348 -15.78 -0.31 -16.71
C VAL A 348 -16.57 -0.60 -17.99
N LYS A 349 -17.43 0.35 -18.40
CA LYS A 349 -18.24 0.31 -19.63
C LYS A 349 -17.91 1.47 -20.55
N ALA A 350 -18.21 1.30 -21.84
CA ALA A 350 -18.18 2.37 -22.83
C ALA A 350 -19.63 2.75 -23.21
N GLU A 351 -20.11 3.89 -22.75
CA GLU A 351 -21.48 4.34 -22.97
C GLU A 351 -21.50 5.71 -23.65
N ARG A 352 -22.63 6.01 -24.35
CA ARG A 352 -22.83 7.33 -24.94
C ARG A 352 -22.78 8.42 -23.87
N LYS A 353 -22.10 9.52 -24.16
CA LYS A 353 -22.06 10.66 -23.27
C LYS A 353 -23.42 11.37 -23.30
N ARG A 354 -24.12 11.37 -22.18
CA ARG A 354 -25.38 12.10 -21.98
C ARG A 354 -25.07 13.55 -21.68
N LYS A 355 -25.69 14.47 -22.43
CA LYS A 355 -25.60 15.91 -22.15
C LYS A 355 -26.80 16.38 -21.30
N THR A 356 -27.99 15.83 -21.57
CA THR A 356 -29.24 16.07 -20.84
C THR A 356 -29.95 14.74 -20.58
N PRO A 357 -31.03 14.67 -19.80
CA PRO A 357 -31.89 13.50 -19.67
C PRO A 357 -32.50 13.02 -20.99
N ASP A 358 -32.71 13.95 -21.95
CA ASP A 358 -33.28 13.65 -23.26
C ASP A 358 -32.32 12.81 -24.13
N PRO A 359 -32.68 11.57 -24.54
CA PRO A 359 -31.90 10.71 -25.41
C PRO A 359 -31.51 11.33 -26.76
N ALA A 360 -32.34 12.24 -27.32
CA ALA A 360 -32.08 12.91 -28.59
C ALA A 360 -30.83 13.81 -28.55
N THR A 361 -30.45 14.29 -27.35
CA THR A 361 -29.28 15.15 -27.14
C THR A 361 -27.98 14.37 -26.88
N TRP A 362 -28.04 13.03 -26.78
CA TRP A 362 -26.87 12.22 -26.48
C TRP A 362 -25.86 12.26 -27.62
N THR A 363 -24.58 12.41 -27.28
CA THR A 363 -23.53 12.39 -28.29
C THR A 363 -23.39 10.97 -28.86
N LYS A 364 -23.05 10.88 -30.16
CA LYS A 364 -22.71 9.61 -30.82
C LYS A 364 -21.43 8.97 -30.25
N HIS A 365 -20.63 9.76 -29.49
CA HIS A 365 -19.35 9.32 -28.97
C HIS A 365 -19.50 8.51 -27.67
N LEU A 366 -18.80 7.39 -27.59
CA LEU A 366 -18.71 6.55 -26.40
C LEU A 366 -17.64 7.09 -25.45
N VAL A 367 -17.93 7.08 -24.16
CA VAL A 367 -16.99 7.44 -23.08
C VAL A 367 -16.91 6.32 -22.06
N GLY A 368 -15.73 6.11 -21.54
CA GLY A 368 -15.50 5.13 -20.49
C GLY A 368 -16.11 5.59 -19.16
N LYS A 369 -16.89 4.72 -18.54
CA LYS A 369 -17.52 4.96 -17.23
C LYS A 369 -17.07 3.90 -16.23
N PRO A 370 -16.36 4.27 -15.16
CA PRO A 370 -16.08 3.38 -14.06
C PRO A 370 -17.28 3.37 -13.10
N LEU A 371 -17.87 2.20 -12.89
CA LEU A 371 -18.97 1.97 -11.96
C LEU A 371 -18.50 1.06 -10.84
N PRO A 372 -19.01 1.18 -9.60
CA PRO A 372 -18.77 0.19 -8.56
C PRO A 372 -19.29 -1.19 -8.99
N ASP A 373 -18.54 -2.24 -8.71
CA ASP A 373 -19.02 -3.62 -8.84
C ASP A 373 -20.03 -3.91 -7.71
N MET A 374 -21.31 -3.83 -8.03
CA MET A 374 -22.40 -3.91 -7.05
C MET A 374 -22.53 -5.29 -6.42
N GLU A 375 -22.14 -6.36 -7.11
CA GLU A 375 -22.15 -7.71 -6.54
C GLU A 375 -21.08 -7.85 -5.44
N ARG A 376 -19.84 -7.44 -5.75
CA ARG A 376 -18.74 -7.43 -4.77
C ARG A 376 -19.02 -6.47 -3.62
N LEU A 377 -19.62 -5.32 -3.90
CA LEU A 377 -20.02 -4.35 -2.89
C LEU A 377 -21.09 -4.94 -1.96
N GLY A 378 -22.09 -5.66 -2.49
CA GLY A 378 -23.12 -6.33 -1.70
C GLY A 378 -22.54 -7.28 -0.64
N LYS A 379 -21.54 -8.08 -1.02
CA LYS A 379 -20.81 -8.98 -0.09
C LYS A 379 -20.07 -8.20 1.01
N LYS A 380 -19.47 -7.05 0.69
CA LYS A 380 -18.81 -6.16 1.68
C LYS A 380 -19.82 -5.48 2.60
N ILE A 381 -20.95 -5.04 2.06
CA ILE A 381 -22.02 -4.45 2.87
C ILE A 381 -22.55 -5.48 3.86
N LYS A 382 -22.76 -6.75 3.47
CA LYS A 382 -23.18 -7.81 4.40
C LYS A 382 -22.26 -7.90 5.61
N LYS A 383 -20.95 -7.93 5.41
CA LYS A 383 -19.97 -7.92 6.51
C LYS A 383 -20.01 -6.63 7.35
N LEU A 384 -20.24 -5.47 6.72
CA LEU A 384 -20.43 -4.21 7.44
C LEU A 384 -21.67 -4.26 8.34
N LEU A 385 -22.78 -4.85 7.87
CA LEU A 385 -24.00 -5.00 8.67
C LEU A 385 -23.79 -5.91 9.89
N GLU A 386 -22.99 -6.97 9.77
CA GLU A 386 -22.58 -7.81 10.90
C GLU A 386 -21.90 -6.97 11.99
N GLU A 387 -21.02 -6.01 11.59
CA GLU A 387 -20.36 -5.10 12.53
C GLU A 387 -21.33 -4.08 13.16
N VAL A 388 -22.37 -3.65 12.44
CA VAL A 388 -23.43 -2.81 13.00
C VAL A 388 -24.23 -3.59 14.05
N HIS A 389 -24.60 -4.84 13.76
CA HIS A 389 -25.31 -5.70 14.71
C HIS A 389 -24.49 -6.04 15.96
N ARG A 390 -23.15 -6.07 15.87
CA ARG A 390 -22.29 -6.24 17.06
C ARG A 390 -22.43 -5.14 18.10
N ILE A 391 -22.95 -3.95 17.74
CA ILE A 391 -23.24 -2.88 18.70
C ILE A 391 -24.25 -3.35 19.74
N GLU A 392 -25.22 -4.20 19.37
CA GLU A 392 -26.23 -4.79 20.28
C GLU A 392 -25.57 -5.63 21.37
N LEU A 393 -24.46 -6.29 21.11
CA LEU A 393 -23.74 -7.12 22.07
C LEU A 393 -22.90 -6.31 23.05
N CYS A 394 -22.77 -5.01 22.85
CA CYS A 394 -21.97 -4.13 23.71
C CYS A 394 -22.81 -3.63 24.90
N GLN A 395 -22.60 -4.17 26.09
CA GLN A 395 -23.36 -3.82 27.29
C GLN A 395 -23.08 -2.38 27.76
N LYS A 396 -21.84 -1.90 27.66
CA LYS A 396 -21.43 -0.56 28.13
C LYS A 396 -21.46 0.45 27.00
N VAL A 397 -22.01 1.64 27.24
CA VAL A 397 -22.15 2.72 26.24
C VAL A 397 -20.79 3.15 25.63
N ASN A 398 -19.71 3.14 26.44
CA ASN A 398 -18.35 3.43 25.93
C ASN A 398 -17.88 2.38 24.93
N VAL A 399 -18.26 1.11 25.10
CA VAL A 399 -17.93 0.02 24.17
C VAL A 399 -18.77 0.15 22.90
N GLN A 400 -20.04 0.56 23.02
CA GLN A 400 -20.89 0.88 21.87
C GLN A 400 -20.28 2.01 21.03
N ALA A 401 -19.82 3.09 21.68
CA ALA A 401 -19.15 4.19 20.99
C ALA A 401 -17.86 3.74 20.27
N ALA A 402 -17.07 2.86 20.86
CA ALA A 402 -15.89 2.27 20.22
C ALA A 402 -16.25 1.42 18.99
N GLN A 403 -17.31 0.59 19.09
CA GLN A 403 -17.80 -0.20 17.96
C GLN A 403 -18.36 0.70 16.84
N ILE A 404 -19.07 1.79 17.17
CA ILE A 404 -19.51 2.80 16.19
C ILE A 404 -18.30 3.42 15.46
N GLN A 405 -17.22 3.75 16.16
CA GLN A 405 -16.00 4.27 15.52
C GLN A 405 -15.38 3.25 14.55
N TYR A 406 -15.40 1.95 14.91
CA TYR A 406 -14.95 0.89 14.01
C TYR A 406 -15.84 0.79 12.76
N VAL A 407 -17.17 0.76 12.92
CA VAL A 407 -18.15 0.80 11.81
C VAL A 407 -17.87 2.01 10.90
N ASN A 408 -17.68 3.20 11.48
CA ASN A 408 -17.35 4.42 10.74
C ASN A 408 -16.05 4.29 9.93
N SER A 409 -15.03 3.65 10.49
CA SER A 409 -13.78 3.41 9.77
C SER A 409 -13.98 2.52 8.54
N VAL A 410 -14.85 1.53 8.64
CA VAL A 410 -15.19 0.63 7.52
C VAL A 410 -15.99 1.37 6.45
N ILE A 411 -17.01 2.17 6.84
CA ILE A 411 -17.81 2.99 5.91
C ILE A 411 -16.90 3.95 5.14
N MET A 412 -16.04 4.69 5.86
CA MET A 412 -15.10 5.64 5.25
C MET A 412 -14.12 4.94 4.31
N GLY A 413 -13.60 3.78 4.70
CA GLY A 413 -12.70 2.98 3.87
C GLY A 413 -13.37 2.52 2.56
N MET A 414 -14.62 2.05 2.64
CA MET A 414 -15.41 1.68 1.47
C MET A 414 -15.69 2.89 0.57
N ALA A 415 -16.12 4.02 1.15
CA ALA A 415 -16.43 5.23 0.40
C ALA A 415 -15.18 5.81 -0.30
N GLN A 416 -14.03 5.85 0.39
CA GLN A 416 -12.76 6.30 -0.20
C GLN A 416 -12.27 5.39 -1.33
N TYR A 417 -12.52 4.08 -1.23
CA TYR A 417 -12.19 3.16 -2.31
C TYR A 417 -13.00 3.43 -3.57
N LEU A 418 -14.31 3.68 -3.41
CA LEU A 418 -15.25 3.88 -4.50
C LEU A 418 -15.24 5.30 -5.10
N GLN A 419 -14.69 6.29 -4.42
CA GLN A 419 -14.76 7.71 -4.80
C GLN A 419 -14.22 8.01 -6.21
N THR A 420 -13.39 7.14 -6.78
CA THR A 420 -12.81 7.30 -8.12
C THR A 420 -13.73 6.78 -9.24
N SER A 421 -14.96 6.44 -8.91
CA SER A 421 -15.99 5.94 -9.82
C SER A 421 -17.28 6.78 -9.75
N ILE A 422 -18.26 6.44 -10.57
CA ILE A 422 -19.63 7.00 -10.47
C ILE A 422 -20.33 6.26 -9.32
N CYS A 423 -20.19 6.78 -8.10
CA CYS A 423 -20.46 6.05 -6.86
C CYS A 423 -21.73 6.49 -6.10
N SER A 424 -22.49 7.49 -6.55
CA SER A 424 -23.67 8.00 -5.82
C SER A 424 -24.66 6.89 -5.46
N HIS A 425 -25.04 6.04 -6.41
CA HIS A 425 -25.94 4.92 -6.17
C HIS A 425 -25.38 3.93 -5.14
N ALA A 426 -24.07 3.65 -5.21
CA ALA A 426 -23.39 2.77 -4.27
C ALA A 426 -23.37 3.34 -2.84
N TYR A 427 -23.15 4.65 -2.69
CA TYR A 427 -23.19 5.32 -1.40
C TYR A 427 -24.59 5.27 -0.77
N HIS A 428 -25.62 5.58 -1.54
CA HIS A 428 -26.99 5.46 -1.07
C HIS A 428 -27.36 4.01 -0.68
N ALA A 429 -26.85 3.02 -1.41
CA ALA A 429 -27.07 1.61 -1.07
C ALA A 429 -26.39 1.23 0.26
N ILE A 430 -25.17 1.73 0.54
CA ILE A 430 -24.48 1.53 1.82
C ILE A 430 -25.29 2.20 2.93
N ASP A 431 -25.58 3.49 2.79
CA ASP A 431 -26.20 4.31 3.82
C ASP A 431 -27.58 3.80 4.21
N ARG A 432 -28.42 3.47 3.22
CA ARG A 432 -29.75 2.91 3.45
C ARG A 432 -29.69 1.59 4.23
N ARG A 433 -28.80 0.67 3.85
CA ARG A 433 -28.69 -0.63 4.53
C ARG A 433 -28.14 -0.49 5.96
N VAL A 434 -27.11 0.36 6.14
CA VAL A 434 -26.55 0.64 7.47
C VAL A 434 -27.59 1.29 8.37
N ASN A 435 -28.36 2.27 7.86
CA ASN A 435 -29.39 2.95 8.64
C ASN A 435 -30.51 2.01 9.07
N ASN A 436 -30.96 1.11 8.18
CA ASN A 436 -31.97 0.08 8.51
C ASN A 436 -31.47 -0.89 9.58
N ALA A 437 -30.23 -1.36 9.49
CA ALA A 437 -29.62 -2.21 10.51
C ALA A 437 -29.46 -1.48 11.86
N ALA A 438 -29.02 -0.22 11.81
CA ALA A 438 -28.93 0.62 13.00
C ALA A 438 -30.30 0.82 13.65
N LEU A 439 -31.36 1.09 12.88
CA LEU A 439 -32.73 1.19 13.41
C LEU A 439 -33.14 -0.08 14.19
N THR A 440 -32.85 -1.25 13.64
CA THR A 440 -33.15 -2.53 14.30
C THR A 440 -32.36 -2.66 15.61
N VAL A 441 -31.07 -2.33 15.61
CA VAL A 441 -30.20 -2.39 16.80
C VAL A 441 -30.67 -1.40 17.87
N TRP A 442 -30.97 -0.13 17.50
CA TRP A 442 -31.40 0.89 18.47
C TRP A 442 -32.79 0.61 19.03
N LYS A 443 -33.71 0.06 18.26
CA LYS A 443 -35.01 -0.41 18.79
C LYS A 443 -34.86 -1.48 19.87
N LYS A 444 -33.90 -2.39 19.73
CA LYS A 444 -33.61 -3.41 20.73
C LYS A 444 -32.89 -2.86 21.97
N LEU A 445 -31.87 -2.04 21.77
CA LEU A 445 -31.07 -1.46 22.87
C LEU A 445 -31.84 -0.38 23.67
N TYR A 446 -32.66 0.42 22.98
CA TYR A 446 -33.31 1.60 23.53
C TYR A 446 -34.80 1.69 23.14
N PRO A 447 -35.65 0.67 23.44
CA PRO A 447 -37.00 0.55 22.89
C PRO A 447 -37.89 1.77 23.15
N LYS A 448 -37.75 2.44 24.29
CA LYS A 448 -38.56 3.62 24.66
C LYS A 448 -38.02 4.96 24.13
N ARG A 449 -36.73 5.02 23.70
CA ARG A 449 -36.08 6.29 23.34
C ARG A 449 -35.22 6.26 22.10
N TYR A 450 -35.32 5.21 21.27
CA TYR A 450 -34.49 5.11 20.03
C TYR A 450 -34.69 6.30 19.08
N ASN A 451 -35.90 6.91 19.06
CA ASN A 451 -36.18 8.09 18.23
C ASN A 451 -35.39 9.33 18.71
N SER A 452 -35.24 9.53 20.02
CA SER A 452 -34.45 10.66 20.57
C SER A 452 -32.95 10.47 20.39
N MET A 453 -32.50 9.26 20.04
CA MET A 453 -31.11 8.95 19.75
C MET A 453 -30.75 9.12 18.28
N GLN A 454 -31.67 9.62 17.46
CA GLN A 454 -31.41 10.10 16.11
C GLN A 454 -31.07 11.59 16.13
N VAL A 455 -29.80 11.91 15.96
CA VAL A 455 -29.29 13.28 16.03
C VAL A 455 -28.68 13.72 14.71
N PRO A 456 -28.69 15.04 14.40
CA PRO A 456 -28.03 15.56 13.21
C PRO A 456 -26.53 15.24 13.22
N LEU A 457 -25.95 14.95 12.04
CA LEU A 457 -24.53 14.67 11.92
C LEU A 457 -23.64 15.77 12.48
N LYS A 458 -24.03 17.04 12.30
CA LYS A 458 -23.27 18.22 12.74
C LYS A 458 -23.03 18.30 14.25
N VAL A 459 -23.84 17.61 15.06
CA VAL A 459 -23.69 17.60 16.55
C VAL A 459 -22.80 16.46 17.05
N LEU A 460 -22.35 15.55 16.18
CA LEU A 460 -21.51 14.44 16.54
C LEU A 460 -20.08 14.89 16.87
N CYS A 461 -19.55 14.44 17.98
CA CYS A 461 -18.16 14.70 18.36
C CYS A 461 -17.13 13.78 17.68
N ASN A 462 -17.57 12.61 17.22
CA ASN A 462 -16.74 11.75 16.41
C ASN A 462 -16.78 12.21 14.95
N LEU A 463 -15.63 12.54 14.37
CA LEU A 463 -15.46 13.05 13.01
C LEU A 463 -16.07 14.46 12.76
N PRO A 464 -15.85 15.46 13.63
CA PRO A 464 -16.49 16.77 13.55
C PRO A 464 -16.22 17.48 12.22
N ASP A 465 -14.97 17.43 11.69
CA ASP A 465 -14.61 18.04 10.41
C ASP A 465 -15.35 17.41 9.22
N ARG A 466 -15.68 16.13 9.31
CA ARG A 466 -16.42 15.41 8.27
C ARG A 466 -17.90 15.73 8.29
N HIS A 467 -18.46 15.95 9.47
CA HIS A 467 -19.89 16.13 9.68
C HIS A 467 -20.35 17.58 9.67
N LYS A 468 -19.39 18.52 9.58
CA LYS A 468 -19.67 19.96 9.58
C LYS A 468 -20.64 20.33 8.46
N GLY A 469 -21.77 20.97 8.84
CA GLY A 469 -22.77 21.45 7.90
C GLY A 469 -23.80 20.42 7.40
N TYR A 470 -23.78 19.18 7.94
CA TYR A 470 -24.76 18.15 7.56
C TYR A 470 -25.85 18.01 8.62
N ASP A 471 -27.13 18.26 8.22
CA ASP A 471 -28.32 18.14 9.07
C ASP A 471 -28.99 16.76 9.04
N SER A 472 -28.53 15.86 8.16
CA SER A 472 -29.04 14.50 8.06
C SER A 472 -28.92 13.80 9.42
N LYS A 473 -30.02 13.17 9.89
CA LYS A 473 -30.06 12.47 11.17
C LYS A 473 -29.45 11.08 11.08
N THR A 474 -28.75 10.68 12.12
CA THR A 474 -28.14 9.34 12.27
C THR A 474 -28.29 8.82 13.69
N PHE A 475 -28.22 7.50 13.86
CA PHE A 475 -28.22 6.88 15.18
C PHE A 475 -26.91 7.12 15.92
N ALA A 476 -27.02 7.53 17.19
CA ALA A 476 -25.90 7.88 18.03
C ALA A 476 -26.12 7.41 19.48
N VAL A 477 -25.03 7.35 20.25
CA VAL A 477 -25.03 7.08 21.69
C VAL A 477 -24.44 8.27 22.44
N TRP A 478 -24.93 8.52 23.63
CA TRP A 478 -24.48 9.61 24.52
C TRP A 478 -23.43 9.10 25.50
N VAL A 479 -22.22 9.64 25.45
CA VAL A 479 -21.10 9.26 26.32
C VAL A 479 -20.43 10.50 26.87
N GLU A 480 -20.33 10.65 28.18
CA GLU A 480 -19.62 11.74 28.85
C GLU A 480 -19.94 13.13 28.25
N GLY A 481 -21.23 13.44 28.10
CA GLY A 481 -21.65 14.74 27.58
C GLY A 481 -21.49 14.94 26.05
N LYS A 482 -21.26 13.88 25.27
CA LYS A 482 -20.99 13.96 23.83
C LYS A 482 -21.71 12.89 23.03
N TRP A 483 -22.16 13.24 21.81
CA TRP A 483 -22.77 12.32 20.87
C TRP A 483 -21.75 11.60 20.00
N PHE A 484 -21.80 10.27 19.97
CA PHE A 484 -21.02 9.39 19.08
C PHE A 484 -21.98 8.67 18.13
N GLY A 485 -21.96 8.99 16.85
CA GLY A 485 -22.91 8.45 15.88
C GLY A 485 -22.25 7.81 14.66
N ILE A 486 -23.09 7.12 13.87
CA ILE A 486 -22.71 6.46 12.63
C ILE A 486 -22.61 7.51 11.53
N THR A 487 -21.50 7.49 10.76
CA THR A 487 -21.31 8.37 9.59
C THR A 487 -21.99 7.83 8.34
N TYR A 488 -22.20 8.67 7.35
CA TYR A 488 -22.71 8.29 6.02
C TYR A 488 -21.63 8.26 4.95
N ALA A 489 -21.76 7.32 3.99
CA ALA A 489 -20.87 7.19 2.85
C ALA A 489 -21.02 8.38 1.87
N PHE A 490 -22.25 8.90 1.67
CA PHE A 490 -22.56 9.97 0.70
C PHE A 490 -21.79 11.27 0.97
N ILE A 491 -21.33 11.52 2.19
CA ILE A 491 -20.47 12.65 2.55
C ILE A 491 -19.14 12.61 1.77
N THR A 492 -18.73 11.42 1.31
CA THR A 492 -17.55 11.26 0.45
C THR A 492 -17.95 11.49 -1.00
N HIS A 493 -17.61 12.65 -1.54
CA HIS A 493 -17.91 12.95 -2.94
C HIS A 493 -17.04 12.16 -3.91
N SER A 494 -17.57 11.90 -5.12
CA SER A 494 -16.78 11.33 -6.23
C SER A 494 -15.58 12.21 -6.53
N HIS A 495 -14.43 11.60 -6.66
CA HIS A 495 -13.19 12.28 -6.99
C HIS A 495 -12.46 11.55 -8.11
N TYR A 496 -12.59 12.06 -9.32
CA TYR A 496 -11.91 11.50 -10.48
C TYR A 496 -10.47 11.98 -10.55
N GLU A 497 -9.55 11.08 -10.84
CA GLU A 497 -8.18 11.46 -11.19
C GLU A 497 -8.24 12.28 -12.51
N PRO A 498 -7.79 13.54 -12.52
CA PRO A 498 -7.95 14.41 -13.70
C PRO A 498 -7.06 13.96 -14.87
N LYS A 499 -5.91 13.37 -14.58
CA LYS A 499 -4.91 12.94 -15.56
C LYS A 499 -4.48 11.48 -15.30
N PRO A 500 -3.98 10.77 -16.32
CA PRO A 500 -3.27 9.50 -16.12
C PRO A 500 -2.11 9.67 -15.13
N PHE A 501 -1.66 8.55 -14.55
CA PHE A 501 -0.53 8.54 -13.62
C PHE A 501 0.73 9.14 -14.27
N ASP A 502 1.35 10.09 -13.59
CA ASP A 502 2.62 10.66 -14.02
C ASP A 502 3.75 9.67 -13.76
N GLN A 503 4.29 9.08 -14.83
CA GLN A 503 5.34 8.06 -14.75
C GLN A 503 6.65 8.56 -14.13
N LYS A 504 6.83 9.89 -14.03
CA LYS A 504 7.98 10.50 -13.35
C LYS A 504 7.82 10.54 -11.83
N MET A 505 6.62 10.25 -11.28
CA MET A 505 6.43 10.10 -9.84
C MET A 505 7.01 8.77 -9.37
N THR A 506 8.19 8.81 -8.78
CA THR A 506 8.89 7.67 -8.19
C THR A 506 9.59 8.10 -6.90
N PRO A 507 9.74 7.21 -5.89
CA PRO A 507 10.52 7.55 -4.69
C PRO A 507 12.03 7.59 -4.96
N TYR A 508 12.48 7.17 -6.16
CA TYR A 508 13.89 6.98 -6.50
C TYR A 508 14.47 8.12 -7.34
N THR A 509 13.85 9.29 -7.33
CA THR A 509 14.43 10.53 -7.85
C THR A 509 13.95 11.72 -7.02
N VAL A 510 14.78 12.75 -6.90
CA VAL A 510 14.42 14.00 -6.19
C VAL A 510 13.18 14.63 -6.82
N GLU A 511 13.13 14.68 -8.16
CA GLU A 511 11.97 15.23 -8.88
C GLU A 511 10.71 14.40 -8.65
N GLY A 512 10.80 13.07 -8.68
CA GLY A 512 9.68 12.16 -8.47
C GLY A 512 9.06 12.31 -7.08
N ARG A 513 9.88 12.43 -6.07
CA ARG A 513 9.43 12.71 -4.69
C ARG A 513 8.72 14.08 -4.60
N ARG A 514 9.29 15.12 -5.21
CA ARG A 514 8.68 16.47 -5.24
C ARG A 514 7.31 16.44 -5.95
N ARG A 515 7.20 15.76 -7.08
CA ARG A 515 5.94 15.58 -7.83
C ARG A 515 4.89 14.87 -6.98
N TYR A 516 5.29 13.82 -6.27
CA TYR A 516 4.38 13.08 -5.39
C TYR A 516 3.89 13.93 -4.21
N VAL A 517 4.77 14.73 -3.59
CA VAL A 517 4.38 15.67 -2.53
C VAL A 517 3.34 16.67 -3.06
N SER A 518 3.59 17.27 -4.22
CA SER A 518 2.65 18.21 -4.86
C SER A 518 1.32 17.54 -5.24
N TYR A 519 1.35 16.30 -5.72
CA TYR A 519 0.15 15.52 -6.00
C TYR A 519 -0.65 15.25 -4.71
N ARG A 520 0.01 14.84 -3.63
CA ARG A 520 -0.63 14.58 -2.33
C ARG A 520 -1.21 15.84 -1.70
N ALA A 521 -0.51 16.96 -1.77
CA ALA A 521 -0.94 18.23 -1.18
C ALA A 521 -2.27 18.73 -1.79
N LYS A 522 -2.52 18.47 -3.07
CA LYS A 522 -3.79 18.81 -3.74
C LYS A 522 -4.99 18.01 -3.24
N HIS A 523 -4.75 16.83 -2.64
CA HIS A 523 -5.81 15.89 -2.25
C HIS A 523 -6.01 15.77 -0.74
N LYS A 524 -4.94 15.90 0.03
CA LYS A 524 -4.98 15.86 1.51
C LYS A 524 -3.73 16.51 2.08
N PRO A 525 -3.80 17.14 3.26
CA PRO A 525 -2.61 17.59 3.98
C PRO A 525 -1.64 16.42 4.16
N LEU A 526 -0.36 16.68 3.89
CA LEU A 526 0.69 15.69 4.13
C LEU A 526 0.89 15.52 5.63
N PRO A 527 1.17 14.29 6.10
CA PRO A 527 1.70 14.09 7.44
C PRO A 527 3.02 14.86 7.56
N CYS A 528 3.35 15.31 8.78
CA CYS A 528 4.68 15.86 9.03
C CYS A 528 5.73 14.77 8.77
N ASP A 529 6.80 15.14 8.07
CA ASP A 529 7.92 14.23 7.87
C ASP A 529 8.55 13.88 9.22
N ARG A 530 8.76 12.60 9.43
CA ARG A 530 9.50 12.14 10.60
C ARG A 530 10.98 12.51 10.50
N PRO A 531 11.67 12.72 11.61
CA PRO A 531 13.12 12.77 11.62
C PRO A 531 13.74 11.49 11.05
N SER A 532 14.94 11.59 10.51
CA SER A 532 15.68 10.42 10.03
C SER A 532 15.94 9.43 11.16
N VAL A 533 15.73 8.13 10.92
CA VAL A 533 16.00 7.06 11.89
C VAL A 533 17.49 6.82 12.07
N ASN A 534 18.26 7.18 11.07
CA ASN A 534 19.72 6.97 10.99
C ASN A 534 20.44 8.30 10.87
N SER A 535 20.10 9.27 11.71
CA SER A 535 20.92 10.48 11.82
C SER A 535 22.24 10.17 12.56
N PRO A 536 23.34 10.89 12.30
CA PRO A 536 24.60 10.67 13.00
C PRO A 536 24.47 10.74 14.53
N ASN A 537 23.66 11.68 15.03
CA ASN A 537 23.41 11.82 16.48
C ASN A 537 22.60 10.62 17.02
N ASP A 538 21.64 10.11 16.27
CA ASP A 538 20.82 8.97 16.70
C ASP A 538 21.64 7.68 16.72
N ILE A 539 22.53 7.49 15.77
CA ILE A 539 23.46 6.36 15.73
C ILE A 539 24.41 6.42 16.93
N ALA A 540 25.02 7.57 17.18
CA ALA A 540 25.90 7.77 18.33
C ALA A 540 25.17 7.53 19.66
N MET A 541 23.96 8.08 19.83
CA MET A 541 23.16 7.89 21.06
C MET A 541 22.65 6.45 21.20
N SER A 542 22.36 5.74 20.11
CA SER A 542 21.87 4.35 20.18
C SER A 542 22.96 3.35 20.61
N ALA A 543 24.23 3.66 20.38
CA ALA A 543 25.36 2.85 20.87
C ALA A 543 25.44 2.84 22.41
N TYR A 544 24.97 3.90 23.07
CA TYR A 544 24.91 4.01 24.54
C TYR A 544 23.54 3.66 25.13
N ALA A 545 22.61 3.18 24.29
CA ALA A 545 21.25 2.91 24.70
C ALA A 545 21.16 1.69 25.63
N LYS A 546 21.01 1.95 26.93
CA LYS A 546 20.78 0.92 27.97
C LYS A 546 19.48 1.20 28.72
N GLY A 547 18.83 0.18 29.24
CA GLY A 547 17.64 0.30 30.06
C GLY A 547 16.43 0.84 29.29
N ARG A 548 15.82 1.92 29.77
CA ARG A 548 14.56 2.46 29.22
C ARG A 548 14.70 3.10 27.84
N MET A 549 15.85 3.65 27.50
CA MET A 549 16.14 4.23 26.18
C MET A 549 16.83 3.21 25.28
N ASN A 550 16.28 2.02 25.15
CA ASN A 550 16.80 0.94 24.33
C ASN A 550 16.52 1.14 22.83
N PHE A 551 16.89 0.17 22.00
CA PHE A 551 16.68 0.23 20.55
C PHE A 551 15.20 0.44 20.18
N GLU A 552 14.25 -0.17 20.90
CA GLU A 552 12.80 0.05 20.68
C GLU A 552 12.39 1.51 20.88
N TYR A 553 12.93 2.18 21.90
CA TYR A 553 12.67 3.61 22.13
C TYR A 553 13.06 4.45 20.92
N TYR A 554 14.30 4.28 20.40
CA TYR A 554 14.78 5.04 19.24
C TYR A 554 13.97 4.76 17.99
N MET A 555 13.51 3.53 17.80
CA MET A 555 12.66 3.17 16.67
C MET A 555 11.24 3.74 16.78
N ASN A 556 10.70 3.87 17.98
CA ASN A 556 9.31 4.27 18.21
C ASN A 556 9.09 5.77 18.36
N ARG A 557 10.11 6.53 18.81
CA ARG A 557 10.02 7.99 18.98
C ARG A 557 9.68 8.70 17.66
N GLU A 558 10.16 8.21 16.53
CA GLU A 558 9.91 8.79 15.21
C GLU A 558 8.44 8.65 14.79
N TYR A 559 7.80 7.53 15.15
CA TYR A 559 6.36 7.36 14.95
C TYR A 559 5.54 8.27 15.85
N ALA A 560 5.98 8.48 17.10
CA ALA A 560 5.36 9.44 18.00
C ALA A 560 5.45 10.85 17.44
N TYR A 561 6.62 11.25 16.85
CA TYR A 561 6.79 12.53 16.19
C TYR A 561 5.80 12.73 15.03
N SER A 562 5.73 11.77 14.12
CA SER A 562 4.82 11.84 12.97
C SER A 562 3.35 11.83 13.39
N ARG A 563 2.97 11.03 14.40
CA ARG A 563 1.63 11.03 14.99
C ARG A 563 1.27 12.41 15.56
N ASP A 564 2.22 13.07 16.20
CA ASP A 564 2.03 14.38 16.84
C ASP A 564 2.21 15.54 15.84
N LYS A 565 2.41 15.22 14.53
CA LYS A 565 2.52 16.15 13.40
C LYS A 565 3.67 17.16 13.59
N GLY A 566 4.79 16.75 14.22
CA GLY A 566 5.92 17.61 14.49
C GLY A 566 5.60 18.77 15.43
N LYS A 567 4.64 18.61 16.34
CA LYS A 567 4.19 19.65 17.29
C LYS A 567 4.32 19.16 18.74
N CYS A 568 4.61 20.11 19.62
CA CYS A 568 4.57 19.85 21.05
C CYS A 568 3.16 19.42 21.50
N LYS A 569 3.08 18.34 22.25
CA LYS A 569 1.79 17.79 22.66
C LYS A 569 1.06 18.62 23.74
N CYS A 570 1.80 19.44 24.48
CA CYS A 570 1.23 20.40 25.46
C CYS A 570 0.80 21.71 24.78
N CYS A 571 1.72 22.54 24.34
CA CYS A 571 1.44 23.88 23.78
C CYS A 571 0.94 23.84 22.32
N GLY A 572 1.18 22.76 21.58
CA GLY A 572 0.78 22.66 20.18
C GLY A 572 1.69 23.36 19.17
N ASN A 573 2.73 24.04 19.61
CA ASN A 573 3.69 24.73 18.74
C ASN A 573 4.49 23.72 17.90
N ALA A 574 4.74 24.06 16.65
CA ALA A 574 5.61 23.28 15.78
C ALA A 574 7.07 23.32 16.28
N PHE A 575 7.77 22.20 16.16
CA PHE A 575 9.20 22.16 16.48
C PHE A 575 9.99 22.87 15.40
N SER A 576 10.81 23.83 15.84
CA SER A 576 11.83 24.47 15.01
C SER A 576 13.14 23.68 15.10
N PRO A 577 14.03 23.75 14.09
CA PRO A 577 15.36 23.15 14.18
C PRO A 577 16.21 23.67 15.35
N VAL A 578 15.92 24.90 15.82
CA VAL A 578 16.66 25.59 16.88
C VAL A 578 16.15 25.25 18.29
N LEU A 579 14.87 24.84 18.42
CA LEU A 579 14.28 24.51 19.72
C LEU A 579 14.58 23.06 20.12
N GLN A 580 15.16 22.89 21.31
CA GLN A 580 15.32 21.57 21.91
C GLN A 580 13.97 20.90 22.11
N LYS A 581 13.91 19.64 21.73
CA LYS A 581 12.71 18.81 21.79
C LYS A 581 13.01 17.45 22.42
N HIS A 582 12.09 16.98 23.23
CA HIS A 582 12.25 15.73 23.97
C HIS A 582 11.15 14.75 23.64
N CYS A 583 11.50 13.50 23.40
CA CYS A 583 10.55 12.40 23.36
C CYS A 583 10.38 11.84 24.78
N HIS A 584 9.23 12.08 25.36
CA HIS A 584 8.92 11.83 26.76
C HIS A 584 8.05 10.58 26.94
N HIS A 585 8.31 9.76 27.97
CA HIS A 585 7.46 8.67 28.37
C HIS A 585 6.26 9.19 29.19
N VAL A 586 5.03 8.89 28.73
CA VAL A 586 3.80 9.34 29.39
C VAL A 586 3.63 8.68 30.76
N LYS A 587 3.88 7.38 30.83
CA LYS A 587 3.91 6.59 32.08
C LYS A 587 5.32 6.05 32.29
N ASN A 588 5.86 6.28 33.46
CA ASN A 588 7.27 6.00 33.73
C ASN A 588 7.53 4.66 34.43
N LYS A 589 6.51 4.05 35.03
CA LYS A 589 6.62 2.79 35.80
C LYS A 589 6.24 1.53 35.00
N LEU A 590 6.06 1.64 33.67
CA LEU A 590 5.75 0.48 32.84
C LEU A 590 6.98 -0.43 32.67
N PRO A 591 6.77 -1.74 32.54
CA PRO A 591 7.85 -2.68 32.23
C PRO A 591 8.45 -2.44 30.84
N LEU A 592 9.69 -2.92 30.59
CA LEU A 592 10.45 -2.65 29.38
C LEU A 592 9.73 -3.04 28.07
N ASP A 593 8.93 -4.09 28.06
CA ASP A 593 8.14 -4.55 26.93
C ASP A 593 6.97 -3.63 26.58
N ARG A 594 6.61 -2.68 27.45
CA ARG A 594 5.48 -1.74 27.31
C ARG A 594 5.88 -0.28 27.33
N ILE A 595 6.96 0.10 28.01
CA ILE A 595 7.34 1.51 28.24
C ILE A 595 7.62 2.25 26.94
N ASN A 596 8.26 1.61 25.97
CA ASN A 596 8.70 2.22 24.70
C ASN A 596 7.66 2.12 23.56
N LYS A 597 6.44 1.64 23.82
CA LYS A 597 5.38 1.60 22.80
C LYS A 597 4.94 3.01 22.41
N VAL A 598 4.67 3.22 21.12
CA VAL A 598 4.29 4.53 20.56
C VAL A 598 3.19 5.27 21.35
N PRO A 599 2.13 4.63 21.87
CA PRO A 599 1.13 5.31 22.68
C PRO A 599 1.66 5.92 23.99
N ASN A 600 2.77 5.38 24.51
CA ASN A 600 3.40 5.86 25.73
C ASN A 600 4.51 6.92 25.47
N LEU A 601 4.77 7.27 24.21
CA LEU A 601 5.77 8.28 23.84
C LEU A 601 5.08 9.54 23.30
N VAL A 602 5.53 10.71 23.76
CA VAL A 602 5.04 12.02 23.28
C VAL A 602 6.22 12.97 23.08
N TRP A 603 6.12 13.84 22.07
CA TRP A 603 7.12 14.88 21.86
C TRP A 603 6.71 16.18 22.52
N LEU A 604 7.62 16.75 23.32
CA LEU A 604 7.47 17.99 24.06
C LEU A 604 8.63 18.94 23.70
N CYS A 605 8.34 20.25 23.64
CA CYS A 605 9.40 21.26 23.62
C CYS A 605 10.03 21.36 25.02
N GLU A 606 11.24 21.87 25.10
CA GLU A 606 11.98 21.97 26.34
C GLU A 606 11.20 22.65 27.49
N PRO A 607 10.54 23.81 27.29
CA PRO A 607 9.75 24.41 28.37
C PRO A 607 8.63 23.52 28.87
N CYS A 608 7.84 22.91 27.95
CA CYS A 608 6.76 22.01 28.33
C CYS A 608 7.26 20.71 28.99
N HIS A 609 8.42 20.20 28.55
CA HIS A 609 9.05 19.04 29.17
C HIS A 609 9.45 19.30 30.62
N ARG A 610 10.10 20.46 30.90
CA ARG A 610 10.43 20.88 32.26
C ARG A 610 9.17 21.04 33.15
N MET A 611 8.12 21.67 32.62
CA MET A 611 6.86 21.80 33.33
C MET A 611 6.21 20.46 33.64
N VAL A 612 6.27 19.48 32.75
CA VAL A 612 5.78 18.12 33.02
C VAL A 612 6.59 17.44 34.13
N HIS A 613 7.89 17.74 34.25
CA HIS A 613 8.79 17.28 35.32
C HIS A 613 8.84 18.20 36.57
N ASN A 614 7.75 18.86 36.91
CA ASN A 614 7.54 19.66 38.12
C ASN A 614 8.12 21.07 38.14
N SER A 615 8.63 21.63 37.06
CA SER A 615 8.93 23.07 37.04
C SER A 615 7.64 23.90 37.21
N PRO A 616 7.72 25.10 37.82
CA PRO A 616 6.56 25.98 37.95
C PRO A 616 5.89 26.24 36.61
N ILE A 617 4.58 26.34 36.61
CA ILE A 617 3.77 26.67 35.41
C ILE A 617 3.60 28.18 35.40
N PRO A 618 4.10 28.90 34.39
CA PRO A 618 3.95 30.35 34.31
C PRO A 618 2.46 30.75 34.30
N PRO A 619 2.06 31.82 35.01
CA PRO A 619 0.67 32.25 35.10
C PRO A 619 0.08 32.74 33.75
N GLU A 620 0.95 33.14 32.82
CA GLU A 620 0.52 33.64 31.48
C GLU A 620 0.17 32.53 30.48
N LEU A 621 0.35 31.27 30.87
CA LEU A 621 0.07 30.15 29.98
C LEU A 621 -1.45 29.93 29.80
N ASP A 622 -1.84 29.65 28.56
CA ASP A 622 -3.24 29.34 28.25
C ASP A 622 -3.76 28.10 29.02
N ALA A 623 -5.01 28.14 29.43
CA ALA A 623 -5.65 27.09 30.23
C ALA A 623 -5.57 25.69 29.60
N LYS A 624 -5.55 25.63 28.26
CA LYS A 624 -5.45 24.36 27.51
C LYS A 624 -4.05 23.72 27.63
N THR A 625 -3.01 24.52 27.59
CA THR A 625 -1.62 24.07 27.80
C THR A 625 -1.41 23.66 29.25
N VAL A 626 -1.90 24.44 30.20
CA VAL A 626 -1.87 24.11 31.64
C VAL A 626 -2.55 22.76 31.89
N GLY A 627 -3.79 22.58 31.41
CA GLY A 627 -4.54 21.33 31.59
C GLY A 627 -3.84 20.10 31.00
N LYS A 628 -3.20 20.24 29.83
CA LYS A 628 -2.42 19.14 29.24
C LYS A 628 -1.14 18.84 30.03
N THR A 629 -0.45 19.86 30.53
CA THR A 629 0.75 19.70 31.34
C THR A 629 0.44 18.97 32.64
N MET A 630 -0.62 19.36 33.32
CA MET A 630 -1.10 18.69 34.54
C MET A 630 -1.46 17.24 34.30
N LYS A 631 -2.19 16.98 33.20
CA LYS A 631 -2.55 15.60 32.79
C LYS A 631 -1.31 14.71 32.56
N TYR A 632 -0.23 15.23 31.99
CA TYR A 632 1.00 14.47 31.82
C TYR A 632 1.77 14.30 33.13
N ARG A 633 1.76 15.30 34.04
CA ARG A 633 2.29 15.15 35.40
C ARG A 633 1.63 14.01 36.16
N GLU A 634 0.30 13.96 36.14
CA GLU A 634 -0.47 12.88 36.80
C GLU A 634 -0.12 11.51 36.24
N LYS A 635 -0.05 11.41 34.91
CA LYS A 635 0.29 10.15 34.24
C LYS A 635 1.72 9.69 34.48
N LEU A 636 2.63 10.60 34.75
CA LEU A 636 4.02 10.29 35.06
C LEU A 636 4.19 9.59 36.39
N LYS A 637 3.27 9.85 37.33
CA LYS A 637 3.25 9.21 38.66
C LYS A 637 2.77 7.75 38.60
N LEU A 638 2.04 7.38 37.54
CA LEU A 638 1.57 6.04 37.22
C LEU A 638 2.65 5.25 36.45
#